data_97456e365035b4fd1029e4e91afac62f
#
_entry.id   97456e365035b4fd1029e4e91afac62f
#
_cell.length_a   1.000
_cell.length_b   1.000
_cell.length_c   1.000
_cell.angle_alpha   90.00
_cell.angle_beta   90.00
_cell.angle_gamma   90.00
#
_symmetry.space_group_name_H-M   'P 1'
#
loop_
_entity.id
_entity.type
_entity.pdbx_description
1 polymer ?
#
loop_
_entity_poly.entity_id
_entity_poly.type
_entity_poly.pdbx_seq_one_letter_code
_entity_poly.pdbx_strand_id
1 'polypeptide(L)'
;MALEKTFDAAQAENRLYEAWETSGSFTXGANASRPETFCIMIPPPNVTGALHVGHAFNNTLQDVLTRWHRMRGFDTLWQPGQDHAGIATQLQVEKMLAGQGQPGRRDLGREKFLAKIWEWKGQYGGTIVNQLKRLGASCDWSRNAFTMAGAPGDPRTGHENSANFHDAVLKVFVDMYNKGLIYRGKRLVNWDPHFETAXSDLEVEXTEVDGHMWHFKYPLAEGESYTYIEKDADGNITLEETRDYISIATTRPETMLGDGAVAVHPDDLRYAPIVGKLCEIPXGPKEHRRLIPIITDDYPDPDFGSGAVKITGAHDFNDYQVAKRGGIPMYRLMDTRGVLRGDGASYADEVAKAQSYAQGAPFTEAXVDAINMVPXAYRNLDRFEARTXIIADITAEGLAVMTTVTRADKETGEDITETVPYVENKPIMQPFGDRSGVVIEPMLTDQWFVETTKXVGPALQAVREGRTKIIPESGEKVYYHWLENIEPWCISRQLWWGHQIPVWFDANGNQYCAASEAEAQAQAGVGVKLTRDPDVLDTWFSSGLWPIGTLGWPDQTDALEKYFPTDVLITGQDILFFWVARMMMMQQAVVDKDPFHTVYLHQLVRDEKGHKMSKTKGNVIDPLEIVDEFGADALRFTMTQMAAIGGVLKLSVDRIKGYRNFGTKLWNAARFAEMNHAFGGDGRIPAAQATVNRWIIGETAKVREEVDAALAAYRFNDAANALYVFVWGKVCDWYVEFSKPLLSGEDAATKAETQATMAWVIDQCLLMLHPIMPFITEELWGSSGARDKMLVHGDWPTYGAELIDAEADREMNWVIGLIDDVRSARQQMHVPAGLKIQMLVSGWDDPGKGAWARNEALIKKLARVESLNEVDAFPKG
;
A
#
# COMPACT_ATOMS: atom_id res chain seq x y z
N MET A 1 -7.58 30.59 34.15
CA MET A 1 -8.00 31.57 33.12
C MET A 1 -9.20 31.05 32.36
N ALA A 2 -10.10 31.95 31.99
CA ALA A 2 -11.27 31.54 31.23
C ALA A 2 -10.91 31.07 29.83
N LEU A 3 -11.63 30.06 29.33
CA LEU A 3 -11.46 29.59 27.98
C LEU A 3 -11.78 30.70 26.98
N GLU A 4 -10.99 30.77 25.94
CA GLU A 4 -11.32 31.63 24.81
C GLU A 4 -12.63 31.22 24.17
N LYS A 5 -13.23 32.14 23.43
CA LYS A 5 -14.52 31.84 22.79
C LYS A 5 -14.44 30.67 21.80
N THR A 6 -13.32 30.52 21.12
CA THR A 6 -13.12 29.45 20.14
C THR A 6 -11.76 28.83 20.36
N PHE A 7 -11.61 27.58 19.88
CA PHE A 7 -10.34 26.89 19.87
C PHE A 7 -9.53 27.35 18.66
N ASP A 8 -8.34 27.92 18.93
CA ASP A 8 -7.41 28.35 17.88
C ASP A 8 -6.46 27.19 17.56
N ALA A 9 -6.85 26.34 16.64
CA ALA A 9 -6.08 25.14 16.30
C ALA A 9 -4.68 25.51 15.79
N ALA A 10 -4.59 26.53 14.93
CA ALA A 10 -3.30 26.90 14.35
C ALA A 10 -2.26 27.25 15.42
N GLN A 11 -2.69 27.96 16.44
CA GLN A 11 -1.76 28.34 17.53
C GLN A 11 -1.49 27.16 18.46
N ALA A 12 -2.52 26.41 18.77
CA ALA A 12 -2.43 25.37 19.81
C ALA A 12 -1.69 24.12 19.35
N GLU A 13 -1.86 23.72 18.08
CA GLU A 13 -1.32 22.43 17.65
C GLU A 13 0.20 22.36 17.78
N ASN A 14 0.89 23.37 17.28
CA ASN A 14 2.36 23.37 17.36
C ASN A 14 2.83 23.45 18.82
N ARG A 15 2.18 24.29 19.62
CA ARG A 15 2.53 24.44 21.03
C ARG A 15 2.33 23.13 21.81
N LEU A 16 1.22 22.46 21.58
CA LEU A 16 0.91 21.22 22.27
C LEU A 16 1.87 20.11 21.84
N TYR A 17 2.14 20.00 20.53
CA TYR A 17 3.04 18.96 20.06
C TYR A 17 4.43 19.15 20.65
N GLU A 18 4.91 20.38 20.69
CA GLU A 18 6.22 20.69 21.30
C GLU A 18 6.23 20.30 22.76
N ALA A 19 5.15 20.58 23.49
CA ALA A 19 5.07 20.20 24.90
C ALA A 19 5.13 18.69 25.09
N TRP A 20 4.44 17.94 24.26
CA TRP A 20 4.50 16.48 24.32
C TRP A 20 5.92 15.97 24.06
N GLU A 21 6.57 16.49 23.03
CA GLU A 21 7.93 16.06 22.70
C GLU A 21 8.92 16.39 23.78
N THR A 22 8.88 17.64 24.26
CA THR A 22 9.82 18.13 25.27
C THR A 22 9.71 17.32 26.56
N SER A 23 8.50 16.94 26.92
CA SER A 23 8.29 16.18 28.14
C SER A 23 8.56 14.69 28.00
N GLY A 24 8.92 14.22 26.80
CA GLY A 24 9.18 12.80 26.59
C GLY A 24 7.93 11.95 26.59
N SER A 25 6.79 12.53 26.23
CA SER A 25 5.51 11.82 26.33
C SER A 25 5.41 10.61 25.41
N PHE A 26 6.19 10.57 24.33
CA PHE A 26 6.08 9.52 23.31
C PHE A 26 7.20 8.49 23.37
N THR A 27 8.11 8.63 24.35
CA THR A 27 9.27 7.74 24.39
C THR A 27 8.89 6.34 24.85
N UNK A 28 9.46 5.43 24.39
CA UNK A 28 9.29 4.12 24.72
C UNK A 28 8.94 3.95 26.12
N GLY A 29 8.04 3.34 26.37
CA GLY A 29 7.53 2.98 27.67
C GLY A 29 7.03 4.10 28.55
N ALA A 30 6.90 5.29 28.01
CA ALA A 30 6.36 6.40 28.77
C ALA A 30 4.94 6.06 29.27
N ASN A 31 4.65 6.40 30.52
CA ASN A 31 3.37 6.12 31.18
C ASN A 31 3.10 4.64 31.45
N ALA A 32 4.09 3.76 31.29
CA ALA A 32 3.87 2.33 31.53
C ALA A 32 3.57 2.09 33.00
N SER A 33 2.49 1.36 33.27
CA SER A 33 2.11 0.97 34.63
C SER A 33 1.79 -0.52 34.73
N ARG A 34 2.02 -1.24 33.64
CA ARG A 34 1.78 -2.69 33.59
C ARG A 34 2.85 -3.32 32.71
N PRO A 35 3.09 -4.62 32.87
CA PRO A 35 4.19 -5.25 32.11
C PRO A 35 3.89 -5.52 30.65
N GLU A 36 2.62 -5.52 30.26
CA GLU A 36 2.26 -5.83 28.86
C GLU A 36 2.80 -4.74 27.93
N THR A 37 3.29 -5.16 26.79
CA THR A 37 3.82 -4.26 25.78
C THR A 37 2.86 -4.07 24.62
N PHE A 38 2.98 -2.95 23.95
CA PHE A 38 2.33 -2.72 22.66
C PHE A 38 3.33 -2.04 21.74
N CYS A 39 3.62 -2.69 20.63
CA CYS A 39 4.55 -2.12 19.68
C CYS A 39 3.92 -2.15 18.28
N ILE A 40 3.97 -1.00 17.62
CA ILE A 40 3.55 -0.90 16.24
C ILE A 40 4.66 -0.20 15.46
N MET A 41 4.91 -0.69 14.24
CA MET A 41 5.94 -0.13 13.37
C MET A 41 5.27 0.72 12.31
N ILE A 42 5.76 1.93 12.12
CA ILE A 42 5.27 2.76 11.02
C ILE A 42 5.63 2.07 9.70
N PRO A 43 4.73 2.00 8.72
CA PRO A 43 5.18 1.67 7.36
C PRO A 43 6.07 2.82 6.91
N PRO A 44 7.37 2.56 6.66
CA PRO A 44 8.30 3.69 6.51
C PRO A 44 8.02 4.45 5.22
N PRO A 45 7.67 5.73 5.30
CA PRO A 45 7.45 6.50 4.08
C PRO A 45 8.75 6.69 3.32
N ASN A 46 8.62 6.77 1.99
CA ASN A 46 9.76 7.05 1.13
C ASN A 46 10.27 8.46 1.37
N VAL A 47 11.59 8.64 1.33
CA VAL A 47 12.17 9.98 1.50
C VAL A 47 11.97 10.87 0.28
N THR A 48 11.26 10.40 -0.74
CA THR A 48 11.17 11.08 -2.03
C THR A 48 10.19 12.22 -2.10
N GLY A 49 9.30 12.37 -1.13
CA GLY A 49 8.34 13.43 -1.29
C GLY A 49 7.46 13.67 -0.10
N ALA A 50 6.49 14.56 -0.29
CA ALA A 50 5.53 14.91 0.73
C ALA A 50 4.54 13.77 0.92
N LEU A 51 4.04 13.66 2.15
CA LEU A 51 2.98 12.70 2.45
C LEU A 51 1.68 13.16 1.84
N HIS A 52 0.85 12.18 1.46
CA HIS A 52 -0.49 12.47 0.96
C HIS A 52 -1.53 11.95 1.94
N VAL A 53 -2.81 12.12 1.58
CA VAL A 53 -3.89 11.80 2.50
C VAL A 53 -3.96 10.31 2.85
N GLY A 54 -3.46 9.43 1.99
CA GLY A 54 -3.36 8.01 2.32
C GLY A 54 -2.42 7.74 3.48
N HIS A 55 -1.30 8.46 3.51
CA HIS A 55 -0.38 8.39 4.66
C HIS A 55 -1.05 8.91 5.92
N ALA A 56 -1.81 10.01 5.79
CA ALA A 56 -2.50 10.57 6.94
C ALA A 56 -3.49 9.56 7.51
N PHE A 57 -4.21 8.85 6.65
CA PHE A 57 -5.15 7.82 7.05
C PHE A 57 -4.43 6.69 7.79
N ASN A 58 -3.38 6.16 7.18
CA ASN A 58 -2.59 5.07 7.74
C ASN A 58 -2.07 5.44 9.14
N ASN A 59 -1.48 6.63 9.25
CA ASN A 59 -0.85 7.04 10.50
C ASN A 59 -1.88 7.41 11.57
N THR A 60 -3.03 7.93 11.17
CA THR A 60 -4.09 8.21 12.14
C THR A 60 -4.55 6.94 12.84
N LEU A 61 -4.78 5.87 12.07
CA LEU A 61 -5.22 4.62 12.68
C LEU A 61 -4.18 4.07 13.65
N GLN A 62 -2.91 4.14 13.27
CA GLN A 62 -1.84 3.70 14.16
C GLN A 62 -1.80 4.53 15.43
N ASP A 63 -1.96 5.86 15.30
CA ASP A 63 -1.89 6.75 16.44
C ASP A 63 -3.04 6.52 17.40
N VAL A 64 -4.23 6.24 16.89
CA VAL A 64 -5.37 5.95 17.74
C VAL A 64 -5.07 4.76 18.64
N LEU A 65 -4.56 3.66 18.05
CA LEU A 65 -4.22 2.48 18.85
C LEU A 65 -3.07 2.75 19.81
N THR A 66 -2.09 3.52 19.38
CA THR A 66 -0.92 3.81 20.20
C THR A 66 -1.29 4.63 21.41
N ARG A 67 -2.08 5.71 21.20
CA ARG A 67 -2.51 6.55 22.33
C ARG A 67 -3.42 5.80 23.27
N TRP A 68 -4.31 4.99 22.73
CA TRP A 68 -5.20 4.17 23.55
C TRP A 68 -4.43 3.22 24.47
N HIS A 69 -3.42 2.54 23.90
CA HIS A 69 -2.59 1.65 24.72
C HIS A 69 -1.74 2.40 25.73
N ARG A 70 -1.18 3.53 25.32
CA ARG A 70 -0.35 4.32 26.21
C ARG A 70 -1.16 4.81 27.42
N MET A 71 -2.39 5.27 27.16
CA MET A 71 -3.24 5.75 28.25
C MET A 71 -3.68 4.61 29.17
N ARG A 72 -3.76 3.39 28.64
CA ARG A 72 -4.08 2.22 29.46
C ARG A 72 -2.88 1.67 30.22
N GLY A 73 -1.74 2.32 30.10
CA GLY A 73 -0.57 1.95 30.88
C GLY A 73 0.30 0.86 30.28
N PHE A 74 0.04 0.46 29.02
CA PHE A 74 0.91 -0.50 28.34
C PHE A 74 2.30 0.10 28.12
N ASP A 75 3.31 -0.76 28.11
CA ASP A 75 4.66 -0.36 27.73
C ASP A 75 4.64 -0.24 26.20
N THR A 76 4.51 0.99 25.70
CA THR A 76 4.14 1.27 24.33
C THR A 76 5.29 1.86 23.54
N LEU A 77 5.48 1.33 22.33
CA LEU A 77 6.43 1.91 21.37
C LEU A 77 5.77 2.03 20.01
N TRP A 78 5.72 3.22 19.46
CA TRP A 78 5.42 3.44 18.05
C TRP A 78 6.74 3.79 17.38
N GLN A 79 7.28 2.84 16.64
CA GLN A 79 8.60 2.96 16.03
C GLN A 79 8.49 3.72 14.71
N PRO A 80 9.13 4.89 14.59
CA PRO A 80 9.11 5.64 13.33
C PRO A 80 10.32 5.33 12.47
N GLY A 81 10.27 5.81 11.24
CA GLY A 81 11.40 5.74 10.35
C GLY A 81 11.01 6.02 8.91
N GLN A 82 12.00 5.95 8.04
CA GLN A 82 11.86 6.26 6.63
C GLN A 82 12.58 5.23 5.78
N ASP A 83 12.07 5.04 4.56
CA ASP A 83 12.66 4.14 3.57
C ASP A 83 13.50 4.95 2.60
N HIS A 84 14.68 4.44 2.25
CA HIS A 84 15.57 5.12 1.30
C HIS A 84 15.00 5.15 -0.11
N ALA A 85 14.02 4.28 -0.42
CA ALA A 85 13.24 4.31 -1.66
C ALA A 85 14.08 4.16 -2.93
N GLY A 86 15.15 3.43 -2.86
CA GLY A 86 16.01 3.00 -3.98
C GLY A 86 15.87 3.80 -5.27
N ILE A 87 15.19 3.21 -6.25
CA ILE A 87 15.09 3.81 -7.59
C ILE A 87 14.42 5.19 -7.56
N ALA A 88 13.37 5.35 -6.76
CA ALA A 88 12.64 6.62 -6.75
C ALA A 88 13.52 7.78 -6.28
N THR A 89 14.29 7.57 -5.23
CA THR A 89 15.18 8.61 -4.71
C THR A 89 16.30 8.92 -5.70
N GLN A 90 16.90 7.87 -6.28
CA GLN A 90 17.99 8.08 -7.24
C GLN A 90 17.48 8.89 -8.43
N LEU A 91 16.29 8.59 -8.95
CA LEU A 91 15.73 9.32 -10.09
C LEU A 91 15.45 10.78 -9.74
N GLN A 92 14.94 11.05 -8.55
CA GLN A 92 14.68 12.42 -8.15
C GLN A 92 15.96 13.24 -8.14
N VAL A 93 17.05 12.67 -7.64
CA VAL A 93 18.33 13.38 -7.59
C VAL A 93 18.88 13.55 -9.00
N GLU A 94 18.76 12.53 -9.85
CA GLU A 94 19.20 12.67 -11.24
C GLU A 94 18.45 13.79 -11.97
N LYS A 95 17.13 13.88 -11.76
CA LYS A 95 16.33 14.95 -12.34
C LYS A 95 16.75 16.31 -11.79
N MET A 96 17.00 16.39 -10.50
CA MET A 96 17.42 17.65 -9.89
C MET A 96 18.73 18.12 -10.48
N LEU A 97 19.70 17.22 -10.61
CA LEU A 97 21.02 17.57 -11.18
C LEU A 97 20.87 18.03 -12.63
N ALA A 98 20.08 17.33 -13.42
CA ALA A 98 19.87 17.71 -14.82
C ALA A 98 19.20 19.08 -14.93
N GLY A 99 18.21 19.33 -14.07
CA GLY A 99 17.51 20.61 -14.06
C GLY A 99 18.39 21.78 -13.64
N GLN A 100 19.43 21.51 -12.87
CA GLN A 100 20.40 22.54 -12.43
C GLN A 100 21.59 22.64 -13.37
N GLY A 101 21.59 21.89 -14.46
CA GLY A 101 22.71 21.90 -15.40
C GLY A 101 23.99 21.26 -14.88
N GLN A 102 23.87 20.43 -13.85
CA GLN A 102 25.01 19.76 -13.24
C GLN A 102 25.30 18.42 -13.92
N PRO A 103 26.51 17.88 -13.78
CA PRO A 103 26.86 16.60 -14.39
C PRO A 103 25.99 15.47 -13.86
N GLY A 104 25.73 14.48 -14.71
CA GLY A 104 25.00 13.28 -14.33
C GLY A 104 25.86 12.32 -13.52
N ARG A 105 25.23 11.20 -13.12
CA ARG A 105 25.92 10.27 -12.21
C ARG A 105 27.17 9.67 -12.81
N ARG A 106 27.15 9.38 -14.11
CA ARG A 106 28.32 8.74 -14.72
C ARG A 106 29.52 9.68 -14.79
N ASP A 107 29.27 10.97 -14.96
CA ASP A 107 30.33 11.98 -14.94
C ASP A 107 30.85 12.25 -13.53
N LEU A 108 29.93 12.24 -12.55
CA LEU A 108 30.31 12.45 -11.15
C LEU A 108 31.05 11.25 -10.55
N GLY A 109 30.65 10.05 -10.93
CA GLY A 109 31.13 8.85 -10.30
C GLY A 109 30.28 8.48 -9.08
N ARG A 110 30.41 7.22 -8.68
CA ARG A 110 29.54 6.66 -7.64
C ARG A 110 29.60 7.43 -6.32
N GLU A 111 30.80 7.68 -5.83
CA GLU A 111 30.96 8.29 -4.51
C GLU A 111 30.39 9.71 -4.47
N LYS A 112 30.68 10.53 -5.49
CA LYS A 112 30.16 11.89 -5.52
C LYS A 112 28.66 11.94 -5.75
N PHE A 113 28.15 11.03 -6.57
CA PHE A 113 26.72 10.97 -6.81
C PHE A 113 25.97 10.57 -5.53
N LEU A 114 26.48 9.58 -4.80
CA LEU A 114 25.85 9.18 -3.54
C LEU A 114 25.88 10.30 -2.53
N ALA A 115 26.94 11.11 -2.50
CA ALA A 115 27.00 12.28 -1.61
C ALA A 115 25.88 13.28 -1.94
N LYS A 116 25.56 13.44 -3.22
CA LYS A 116 24.44 14.29 -3.63
C LYS A 116 23.12 13.76 -3.12
N ILE A 117 22.94 12.44 -3.13
CA ILE A 117 21.70 11.84 -2.63
C ILE A 117 21.58 12.04 -1.12
N TRP A 118 22.68 11.85 -0.38
CA TRP A 118 22.66 12.10 1.06
C TRP A 118 22.31 13.55 1.39
N GLU A 119 22.83 14.49 0.59
CA GLU A 119 22.53 15.91 0.75
C GLU A 119 21.04 16.16 0.53
N TRP A 120 20.49 15.55 -0.53
CA TRP A 120 19.06 15.66 -0.86
C TRP A 120 18.21 15.08 0.27
N LYS A 121 18.59 13.93 0.81
CA LYS A 121 17.87 13.29 1.90
C LYS A 121 17.85 14.21 3.14
N GLY A 122 18.95 14.88 3.42
CA GLY A 122 19.02 15.81 4.53
C GLY A 122 18.05 16.97 4.39
N GLN A 123 17.83 17.42 3.14
CA GLN A 123 16.89 18.52 2.88
C GLN A 123 15.43 18.09 3.02
N TYR A 124 15.09 16.91 2.57
CA TYR A 124 13.69 16.52 2.42
C TYR A 124 13.18 15.53 3.46
N GLY A 125 14.05 14.79 4.11
CA GLY A 125 13.64 13.85 5.15
C GLY A 125 12.95 14.52 6.31
N GLY A 126 13.41 15.70 6.69
CA GLY A 126 12.80 16.45 7.79
C GLY A 126 11.40 16.94 7.48
N THR A 127 11.08 17.14 6.21
CA THR A 127 9.74 17.57 5.80
C THR A 127 8.71 16.52 6.16
N ILE A 128 9.02 15.24 5.91
CA ILE A 128 8.11 14.15 6.20
C ILE A 128 7.84 14.04 7.70
N VAL A 129 8.91 14.14 8.50
CA VAL A 129 8.78 14.09 9.95
C VAL A 129 7.89 15.23 10.44
N ASN A 130 8.12 16.44 9.93
CA ASN A 130 7.32 17.60 10.33
C ASN A 130 5.85 17.43 9.92
N GLN A 131 5.59 16.86 8.75
CA GLN A 131 4.22 16.60 8.34
C GLN A 131 3.51 15.64 9.29
N LEU A 132 4.20 14.58 9.72
CA LEU A 132 3.63 13.63 10.68
C LEU A 132 3.38 14.28 12.02
N LYS A 133 4.27 15.17 12.46
CA LYS A 133 4.07 15.92 13.71
C LYS A 133 2.84 16.82 13.60
N ARG A 134 2.66 17.47 12.44
CA ARG A 134 1.47 18.32 12.23
C ARG A 134 0.18 17.51 12.29
N LEU A 135 0.23 16.24 11.92
CA LEU A 135 -0.92 15.35 12.04
C LEU A 135 -1.11 14.81 13.46
N GLY A 136 -0.19 15.06 14.35
CA GLY A 136 -0.29 14.61 15.71
C GLY A 136 0.28 13.25 16.01
N ALA A 137 1.08 12.70 15.10
CA ALA A 137 1.61 11.34 15.25
C ALA A 137 2.50 11.24 16.49
N SER A 138 2.18 10.30 17.37
CA SER A 138 2.87 10.17 18.66
C SER A 138 3.99 9.12 18.63
N CYS A 139 4.79 9.18 17.57
CA CYS A 139 5.95 8.31 17.43
C CYS A 139 7.05 8.69 18.42
N ASP A 140 7.85 7.70 18.79
CA ASP A 140 9.08 7.98 19.54
C ASP A 140 10.16 8.46 18.56
N TRP A 141 10.21 9.76 18.35
CA TRP A 141 11.10 10.34 17.33
C TRP A 141 12.57 10.23 17.70
N SER A 142 12.89 9.95 18.97
CA SER A 142 14.28 9.70 19.34
C SER A 142 14.82 8.42 18.71
N ARG A 143 13.93 7.57 18.20
CA ARG A 143 14.30 6.31 17.57
C ARG A 143 14.06 6.33 16.06
N ASN A 144 14.00 7.51 15.46
CA ASN A 144 13.72 7.64 14.03
C ASN A 144 14.75 6.82 13.21
N ALA A 145 14.27 5.79 12.51
CA ALA A 145 15.14 4.86 11.79
C ALA A 145 15.20 5.22 10.31
N PHE A 146 16.26 4.73 9.67
CA PHE A 146 16.42 4.93 8.24
C PHE A 146 17.05 3.66 7.65
N THR A 147 16.49 3.17 6.56
CA THR A 147 16.94 1.89 6.00
C THR A 147 18.39 1.91 5.49
N MET A 148 18.95 3.09 5.23
CA MET A 148 20.36 3.22 4.84
C MET A 148 21.24 3.74 5.97
N ALA A 149 20.73 3.79 7.19
CA ALA A 149 21.53 4.30 8.32
C ALA A 149 22.80 3.49 8.49
N GLY A 150 23.93 4.18 8.58
CA GLY A 150 25.23 3.55 8.74
C GLY A 150 25.92 3.17 7.45
N ALA A 151 25.32 3.45 6.29
CA ALA A 151 25.94 3.16 5.00
C ALA A 151 27.16 4.06 4.80
N PRO A 152 28.12 3.62 3.96
CA PRO A 152 29.25 4.50 3.64
C PRO A 152 28.79 5.85 3.13
N GLY A 153 29.34 6.93 3.69
CA GLY A 153 28.96 8.27 3.33
C GLY A 153 27.79 8.84 4.10
N ASP A 154 27.21 8.09 5.00
CA ASP A 154 26.05 8.52 5.78
C ASP A 154 26.45 9.63 6.77
N PRO A 155 25.94 10.87 6.60
CA PRO A 155 26.22 11.93 7.57
C PRO A 155 25.29 11.86 8.79
N ARG A 156 24.42 10.87 8.89
CA ARG A 156 23.48 10.63 9.98
C ARG A 156 22.45 11.75 10.14
N THR A 157 22.25 12.54 9.09
CA THR A 157 21.31 13.65 9.16
C THR A 157 19.87 13.15 9.28
N GLY A 158 19.22 13.50 10.40
CA GLY A 158 17.82 13.17 10.63
C GLY A 158 17.57 11.77 11.17
N HIS A 159 18.63 11.02 11.46
CA HIS A 159 18.46 9.69 12.06
C HIS A 159 19.68 9.34 12.92
N GLU A 160 20.18 10.33 13.62
CA GLU A 160 21.46 10.22 14.35
C GLU A 160 21.47 9.09 15.38
N ASN A 161 20.32 8.78 15.96
CA ASN A 161 20.25 7.78 17.02
C ASN A 161 19.72 6.43 16.53
N SER A 162 19.51 6.27 15.22
CA SER A 162 18.96 5.00 14.74
C SER A 162 20.05 3.93 14.70
N ALA A 163 19.62 2.67 14.77
CA ALA A 163 20.49 1.52 14.64
C ALA A 163 21.16 1.51 13.26
N ASN A 164 22.27 0.78 13.16
CA ASN A 164 22.96 0.61 11.89
C ASN A 164 22.18 -0.38 11.02
N PHE A 165 21.18 0.16 10.35
CA PHE A 165 20.28 -0.65 9.52
C PHE A 165 21.00 -1.21 8.30
N HIS A 166 21.93 -0.44 7.74
CA HIS A 166 22.67 -0.86 6.55
C HIS A 166 23.42 -2.17 6.79
N ASP A 167 24.18 -2.24 7.88
CA ASP A 167 24.94 -3.44 8.14
C ASP A 167 24.05 -4.63 8.49
N ALA A 168 22.90 -4.38 9.13
CA ALA A 168 21.94 -5.44 9.39
C ALA A 168 21.42 -6.05 8.09
N VAL A 169 21.14 -5.20 7.09
CA VAL A 169 20.69 -5.69 5.79
C VAL A 169 21.74 -6.58 5.13
N LEU A 170 23.01 -6.15 5.18
CA LEU A 170 24.09 -6.96 4.61
C LEU A 170 24.20 -8.29 5.34
N LYS A 171 24.06 -8.29 6.66
CA LYS A 171 24.13 -9.53 7.42
C LYS A 171 23.00 -10.47 7.02
N VAL A 172 21.80 -9.96 6.82
CA VAL A 172 20.68 -10.80 6.36
C VAL A 172 21.01 -11.44 5.01
N PHE A 173 21.57 -10.65 4.07
CA PHE A 173 21.95 -11.20 2.78
C PHE A 173 22.97 -12.33 2.96
N VAL A 174 24.01 -12.09 3.74
CA VAL A 174 25.06 -13.08 3.95
C VAL A 174 24.50 -14.34 4.60
N ASP A 175 23.68 -14.18 5.64
CA ASP A 175 23.08 -15.32 6.32
C ASP A 175 22.20 -16.14 5.37
N MET A 176 21.38 -15.47 4.57
CA MET A 176 20.50 -16.18 3.62
C MET A 176 21.29 -16.83 2.50
N TYR A 177 22.36 -16.18 2.04
CA TYR A 177 23.24 -16.75 1.03
C TYR A 177 23.87 -18.05 1.57
N ASN A 178 24.38 -18.01 2.79
CA ASN A 178 25.03 -19.18 3.38
C ASN A 178 24.05 -20.31 3.64
N LYS A 179 22.78 -20.02 3.81
CA LYS A 179 21.72 -21.03 3.95
C LYS A 179 21.25 -21.59 2.61
N GLY A 180 21.79 -21.10 1.52
CA GLY A 180 21.37 -21.55 0.19
C GLY A 180 20.07 -20.95 -0.30
N LEU A 181 19.63 -19.86 0.31
CA LEU A 181 18.37 -19.21 -0.06
C LEU A 181 18.53 -18.10 -1.10
N ILE A 182 19.75 -17.64 -1.31
CA ILE A 182 20.07 -16.59 -2.28
C ILE A 182 21.05 -17.14 -3.30
N TYR A 183 20.78 -16.86 -4.58
CA TYR A 183 21.66 -17.30 -5.67
C TYR A 183 21.68 -16.27 -6.78
N ARG A 184 22.72 -16.36 -7.62
CA ARG A 184 22.81 -15.54 -8.83
C ARG A 184 22.53 -16.43 -10.03
N GLY A 185 21.69 -15.96 -10.94
CA GLY A 185 21.34 -16.76 -12.11
C GLY A 185 20.78 -15.91 -13.24
N LYS A 186 20.72 -16.53 -14.40
CA LYS A 186 20.19 -15.90 -15.60
C LYS A 186 18.71 -16.25 -15.69
N ARG A 187 17.86 -15.25 -15.55
CA ARG A 187 16.42 -15.44 -15.61
C ARG A 187 15.78 -14.25 -16.29
N LEU A 188 14.51 -14.42 -16.68
CA LEU A 188 13.76 -13.34 -17.31
C LEU A 188 13.26 -12.38 -16.25
N VAL A 189 13.49 -11.09 -16.47
CA VAL A 189 13.04 -10.04 -15.55
C VAL A 189 12.34 -8.93 -16.34
N ASN A 190 11.57 -8.11 -15.62
CA ASN A 190 11.04 -6.87 -16.16
C ASN A 190 12.19 -5.85 -16.21
N TRP A 191 12.55 -5.45 -17.40
CA TRP A 191 13.67 -4.51 -17.59
C TRP A 191 13.15 -3.17 -18.05
N ASP A 192 13.58 -2.11 -17.37
CA ASP A 192 13.26 -0.74 -17.77
C ASP A 192 14.42 -0.21 -18.59
N PRO A 193 14.25 -0.08 -19.92
CA PRO A 193 15.37 0.34 -20.77
C PRO A 193 15.73 1.81 -20.63
N HIS A 194 14.83 2.63 -20.11
CA HIS A 194 15.14 4.04 -19.88
C HIS A 194 16.07 4.20 -18.69
N PHE A 195 15.74 3.52 -17.60
CA PHE A 195 16.56 3.59 -16.39
C PHE A 195 17.66 2.53 -16.34
N GLU A 196 17.62 1.59 -17.25
CA GLU A 196 18.61 0.50 -17.38
C GLU A 196 18.70 -0.33 -16.10
N THR A 197 17.57 -0.76 -15.59
CA THR A 197 17.52 -1.59 -14.39
C THR A 197 16.31 -2.51 -14.41
N ALA A 198 16.44 -3.59 -13.66
CA ALA A 198 15.31 -4.49 -13.44
C ALA A 198 14.28 -3.82 -12.53
N UNK A 199 13.10 -4.11 -12.79
CA UNK A 199 12.03 -3.60 -12.06
C UNK A 199 11.28 -4.73 -11.47
N SER A 200 10.50 -4.44 -10.46
CA SER A 200 9.56 -5.42 -9.89
C SER A 200 8.19 -5.29 -10.56
N ASP A 201 7.34 -6.29 -10.34
CA ASP A 201 5.98 -6.24 -10.89
C ASP A 201 5.21 -5.02 -10.38
N LEU A 202 5.49 -4.58 -9.17
CA LEU A 202 4.85 -3.39 -8.59
C LEU A 202 5.16 -2.12 -9.38
N GLU A 203 6.32 -2.09 -10.02
CA GLU A 203 6.77 -0.91 -10.78
C GLU A 203 6.30 -0.95 -12.25
N VAL A 204 5.51 -1.95 -12.65
CA VAL A 204 5.01 -2.12 -14.01
C VAL A 204 3.50 -1.90 -14.02
N GLU A 205 3.06 -1.05 -14.95
CA GLU A 205 1.63 -0.80 -15.13
C GLU A 205 1.16 -1.36 -16.47
N UNK A 206 0.45 -2.20 -16.67
CA UNK A 206 -0.06 -2.80 -17.80
C UNK A 206 -1.11 -1.88 -18.26
N THR A 207 -1.19 -1.34 -19.24
CA THR A 207 -2.12 -0.36 -19.83
C THR A 207 -2.63 -0.86 -21.16
N GLU A 208 -3.94 -0.77 -21.37
CA GLU A 208 -4.50 -1.15 -22.66
C GLU A 208 -4.16 -0.10 -23.72
N VAL A 209 -3.59 -0.56 -24.82
CA VAL A 209 -3.25 0.31 -25.94
C VAL A 209 -3.77 -0.32 -27.25
N ASP A 210 -3.89 0.49 -28.29
CA ASP A 210 -4.21 -0.02 -29.61
C ASP A 210 -3.01 -0.79 -30.13
N GLY A 211 -3.19 -2.07 -30.38
CA GLY A 211 -2.11 -2.93 -30.82
C GLY A 211 -2.40 -3.59 -32.15
N HIS A 212 -1.41 -4.32 -32.58
CA HIS A 212 -1.50 -5.02 -33.87
C HIS A 212 -0.98 -6.44 -33.71
N MET A 213 -1.56 -7.35 -34.47
CA MET A 213 -1.03 -8.69 -34.57
C MET A 213 -0.74 -8.95 -36.04
N TRP A 214 0.55 -9.11 -36.35
CA TRP A 214 1.02 -9.35 -37.71
C TRP A 214 1.13 -10.84 -37.98
N HIS A 215 0.91 -11.26 -39.23
CA HIS A 215 0.98 -12.66 -39.62
C HIS A 215 2.06 -12.85 -40.66
N PHE A 216 2.99 -13.75 -40.38
CA PHE A 216 4.17 -13.96 -41.23
C PHE A 216 4.33 -15.45 -41.57
N LYS A 217 4.95 -15.72 -42.69
CA LYS A 217 5.25 -17.08 -43.14
C LYS A 217 6.66 -17.48 -42.75
N TYR A 218 6.77 -18.59 -42.01
CA TYR A 218 8.06 -19.20 -41.73
C TYR A 218 8.23 -20.36 -42.68
N PRO A 219 9.03 -20.26 -43.74
CA PRO A 219 9.17 -21.35 -44.72
C PRO A 219 9.71 -22.61 -44.08
N LEU A 220 9.22 -23.75 -44.54
CA LEU A 220 9.78 -25.03 -44.15
C LEU A 220 11.15 -25.23 -44.77
N ALA A 221 12.05 -25.87 -44.05
CA ALA A 221 13.40 -26.10 -44.52
C ALA A 221 13.38 -27.08 -45.71
N GLU A 222 14.31 -26.94 -46.62
CA GLU A 222 14.59 -27.83 -47.77
C GLU A 222 13.37 -27.97 -48.70
N GLY A 223 12.53 -26.93 -48.75
CA GLY A 223 11.41 -26.92 -49.67
C GLY A 223 10.32 -27.91 -49.34
N GLU A 224 10.26 -28.40 -48.11
CA GLU A 224 9.21 -29.33 -47.72
C GLU A 224 7.85 -28.64 -47.70
N SER A 225 6.82 -29.47 -47.85
CA SER A 225 5.45 -29.00 -47.82
C SER A 225 4.56 -30.00 -47.09
N TYR A 226 3.35 -29.57 -46.83
CA TYR A 226 2.36 -30.39 -46.14
C TYR A 226 0.95 -29.96 -46.57
N THR A 227 -0.03 -30.79 -46.33
CA THR A 227 -1.41 -30.44 -46.59
C THR A 227 -1.99 -29.81 -45.32
N TYR A 228 -2.36 -28.53 -45.44
CA TYR A 228 -2.96 -27.78 -44.34
C TYR A 228 -4.47 -27.86 -44.43
N ILE A 229 -5.13 -28.29 -43.39
CA ILE A 229 -6.58 -28.54 -43.39
C ILE A 229 -7.21 -27.82 -42.21
N GLU A 230 -8.23 -26.99 -42.52
CA GLU A 230 -9.09 -26.39 -41.47
C GLU A 230 -10.48 -27.03 -41.59
N LYS A 231 -11.08 -27.27 -40.44
CA LYS A 231 -12.40 -27.87 -40.33
C LYS A 231 -13.32 -27.02 -39.48
N ASP A 232 -14.64 -27.09 -39.73
CA ASP A 232 -15.62 -26.43 -38.89
C ASP A 232 -15.94 -27.31 -37.68
N ALA A 233 -16.87 -26.83 -36.85
CA ALA A 233 -17.21 -27.54 -35.60
C ALA A 233 -17.83 -28.93 -35.89
N ASP A 234 -18.38 -29.13 -37.09
CA ASP A 234 -18.99 -30.40 -37.46
C ASP A 234 -18.01 -31.35 -38.15
N GLY A 235 -16.74 -30.95 -38.25
CA GLY A 235 -15.73 -31.77 -38.90
C GLY A 235 -15.64 -31.63 -40.39
N ASN A 236 -16.40 -30.73 -41.01
CA ASN A 236 -16.35 -30.49 -42.42
C ASN A 236 -15.14 -29.64 -42.79
N ILE A 237 -14.44 -30.01 -43.84
CA ILE A 237 -13.27 -29.27 -44.30
C ILE A 237 -13.71 -27.93 -44.88
N THR A 238 -13.19 -26.84 -44.32
CA THR A 238 -13.46 -25.48 -44.78
C THR A 238 -12.34 -24.89 -45.61
N LEU A 239 -11.12 -25.45 -45.46
CA LEU A 239 -9.96 -25.03 -46.23
C LEU A 239 -9.01 -26.23 -46.35
N GLU A 240 -8.49 -26.46 -47.51
CA GLU A 240 -7.44 -27.46 -47.74
C GLU A 240 -6.49 -26.91 -48.79
N GLU A 241 -5.22 -26.81 -48.39
CA GLU A 241 -4.22 -26.30 -49.32
C GLU A 241 -2.85 -26.89 -49.01
N THR A 242 -1.98 -26.88 -49.97
CA THR A 242 -0.62 -27.30 -49.78
C THR A 242 0.19 -26.08 -49.38
N ARG A 243 0.91 -26.20 -48.25
CA ARG A 243 1.74 -25.11 -47.73
C ARG A 243 3.18 -25.55 -47.64
N ASP A 244 4.08 -24.60 -47.93
CA ASP A 244 5.51 -24.78 -47.74
C ASP A 244 6.00 -23.90 -46.57
N TYR A 245 5.08 -23.49 -45.69
CA TYR A 245 5.38 -22.62 -44.61
C TYR A 245 4.45 -22.89 -43.43
N ILE A 246 4.87 -22.41 -42.25
CA ILE A 246 3.95 -22.37 -41.11
C ILE A 246 3.70 -20.89 -40.81
N SER A 247 2.41 -20.55 -40.56
CA SER A 247 1.98 -19.19 -40.34
C SER A 247 2.09 -18.85 -38.86
N ILE A 248 2.69 -17.72 -38.56
CA ILE A 248 2.93 -17.25 -37.19
C ILE A 248 2.30 -15.87 -37.01
N ALA A 249 1.57 -15.68 -35.95
CA ALA A 249 1.00 -14.38 -35.57
C ALA A 249 1.76 -13.81 -34.37
N THR A 250 2.16 -12.55 -34.46
CA THR A 250 2.92 -11.94 -33.38
C THR A 250 2.57 -10.47 -33.22
N THR A 251 2.56 -10.02 -31.94
CA THR A 251 2.43 -8.60 -31.63
C THR A 251 3.80 -7.91 -31.55
N ARG A 252 4.91 -8.68 -31.63
CA ARG A 252 6.24 -8.17 -31.44
C ARG A 252 7.21 -8.70 -32.48
N PRO A 253 7.08 -8.22 -33.75
CA PRO A 253 7.93 -8.76 -34.84
C PRO A 253 9.43 -8.67 -34.59
N GLU A 254 9.89 -7.65 -33.82
CA GLU A 254 11.32 -7.50 -33.56
C GLU A 254 11.91 -8.68 -32.79
N THR A 255 11.09 -9.42 -32.05
CA THR A 255 11.60 -10.55 -31.27
C THR A 255 11.74 -11.82 -32.12
N MET A 256 11.21 -11.82 -33.35
CA MET A 256 11.36 -12.97 -34.25
C MET A 256 12.83 -13.32 -34.46
N LEU A 257 13.71 -12.31 -34.41
CA LEU A 257 15.14 -12.54 -34.64
C LEU A 257 15.73 -13.49 -33.59
N GLY A 258 15.13 -13.55 -32.41
CA GLY A 258 15.61 -14.39 -31.32
C GLY A 258 14.86 -15.70 -31.15
N ASP A 259 14.02 -16.06 -32.11
CA ASP A 259 13.24 -17.31 -31.98
C ASP A 259 14.16 -18.51 -31.85
N GLY A 260 13.84 -19.39 -30.94
CA GLY A 260 14.52 -20.67 -30.79
C GLY A 260 13.70 -21.85 -31.28
N ALA A 261 12.40 -21.66 -31.44
CA ALA A 261 11.50 -22.71 -31.88
C ALA A 261 10.16 -22.10 -32.30
N VAL A 262 9.33 -22.90 -32.98
CA VAL A 262 7.92 -22.63 -33.17
C VAL A 262 7.17 -23.75 -32.44
N ALA A 263 6.20 -23.39 -31.61
CA ALA A 263 5.45 -24.37 -30.84
C ALA A 263 4.02 -24.47 -31.32
N VAL A 264 3.50 -25.69 -31.33
CA VAL A 264 2.10 -25.97 -31.65
C VAL A 264 1.55 -26.90 -30.56
N HIS A 265 0.25 -26.85 -30.35
CA HIS A 265 -0.38 -27.73 -29.39
C HIS A 265 -0.32 -29.18 -29.89
N PRO A 266 -0.03 -30.18 -29.04
CA PRO A 266 0.05 -31.56 -29.53
C PRO A 266 -1.23 -32.09 -30.15
N ASP A 267 -2.38 -31.52 -29.81
CA ASP A 267 -3.66 -31.92 -30.35
C ASP A 267 -4.08 -31.13 -31.58
N ASP A 268 -3.25 -30.21 -32.05
CA ASP A 268 -3.57 -29.41 -33.22
C ASP A 268 -3.17 -30.19 -34.50
N LEU A 269 -4.16 -30.83 -35.08
CA LEU A 269 -3.91 -31.72 -36.22
C LEU A 269 -3.49 -30.98 -37.48
N ARG A 270 -3.72 -29.68 -37.57
CA ARG A 270 -3.28 -28.89 -38.71
C ARG A 270 -1.77 -28.98 -38.89
N TYR A 271 -1.02 -29.07 -37.83
CA TYR A 271 0.43 -29.04 -37.84
C TYR A 271 1.09 -30.37 -37.53
N ALA A 272 0.29 -31.43 -37.27
CA ALA A 272 0.86 -32.74 -36.98
C ALA A 272 1.87 -33.22 -38.02
N PRO A 273 1.64 -33.01 -39.33
CA PRO A 273 2.62 -33.46 -40.34
C PRO A 273 3.97 -32.83 -40.25
N ILE A 274 4.12 -31.66 -39.62
CA ILE A 274 5.38 -30.93 -39.63
C ILE A 274 6.03 -30.81 -38.25
N VAL A 275 5.45 -31.41 -37.22
CA VAL A 275 6.12 -31.45 -35.90
C VAL A 275 7.45 -32.20 -36.03
N GLY A 276 8.48 -31.57 -35.46
CA GLY A 276 9.84 -32.13 -35.53
C GLY A 276 10.65 -31.66 -36.75
N LYS A 277 10.00 -31.00 -37.69
CA LYS A 277 10.72 -30.45 -38.84
C LYS A 277 11.27 -29.08 -38.52
N LEU A 278 12.17 -28.58 -39.38
CA LEU A 278 12.74 -27.25 -39.21
C LEU A 278 12.02 -26.26 -40.10
N CYS A 279 11.90 -25.04 -39.63
CA CYS A 279 11.39 -23.92 -40.40
C CYS A 279 12.38 -22.75 -40.31
N GLU A 280 12.21 -21.81 -41.23
CA GLU A 280 13.14 -20.72 -41.42
C GLU A 280 12.58 -19.42 -40.88
N ILE A 281 13.34 -18.72 -40.10
CA ILE A 281 12.94 -17.38 -39.62
C ILE A 281 13.02 -16.42 -40.81
N PRO A 282 11.96 -15.70 -41.14
CA PRO A 282 11.96 -14.91 -42.40
C PRO A 282 12.73 -13.59 -42.36
N UNK A 283 13.66 -13.43 -41.60
CA UNK A 283 14.41 -12.28 -41.43
C UNK A 283 15.80 -12.60 -41.64
N GLY A 284 16.41 -11.50 -42.05
CA GLY A 284 17.85 -11.60 -42.30
C GLY A 284 18.24 -11.93 -43.71
N PRO A 285 19.51 -11.90 -43.97
CA PRO A 285 19.98 -12.27 -45.33
C PRO A 285 19.56 -13.69 -45.73
N LYS A 286 19.08 -13.83 -46.96
CA LYS A 286 18.53 -15.13 -47.42
C LYS A 286 19.55 -16.27 -47.30
N GLU A 287 20.82 -16.00 -47.55
CA GLU A 287 21.83 -17.03 -47.51
C GLU A 287 22.20 -17.50 -46.11
N HIS A 288 21.74 -16.78 -45.09
CA HIS A 288 22.08 -17.09 -43.71
C HIS A 288 20.82 -17.15 -42.82
N ARG A 289 19.68 -17.53 -43.37
CA ARG A 289 18.44 -17.63 -42.59
C ARG A 289 18.54 -18.76 -41.58
N ARG A 290 18.15 -18.44 -40.34
CA ARG A 290 18.22 -19.43 -39.24
C ARG A 290 17.08 -20.45 -39.36
N LEU A 291 17.41 -21.71 -39.12
CA LEU A 291 16.45 -22.79 -39.03
C LEU A 291 16.17 -23.09 -37.54
N ILE A 292 14.91 -23.27 -37.23
CA ILE A 292 14.48 -23.60 -35.88
C ILE A 292 13.47 -24.74 -35.90
N PRO A 293 13.39 -25.54 -34.84
CA PRO A 293 12.48 -26.69 -34.84
C PRO A 293 11.06 -26.31 -34.55
N ILE A 294 10.12 -27.12 -35.10
CA ILE A 294 8.71 -27.05 -34.76
C ILE A 294 8.48 -28.05 -33.65
N ILE A 295 8.05 -27.61 -32.49
CA ILE A 295 7.90 -28.42 -31.29
C ILE A 295 6.45 -28.44 -30.84
N THR A 296 6.11 -29.33 -29.93
CA THR A 296 4.83 -29.29 -29.25
C THR A 296 4.95 -28.83 -27.84
N ASP A 297 3.90 -28.16 -27.36
CA ASP A 297 3.78 -27.72 -25.97
C ASP A 297 2.30 -27.44 -25.72
N ASP A 298 1.88 -27.55 -24.48
CA ASP A 298 0.48 -27.28 -24.13
C ASP A 298 0.14 -25.78 -24.16
N TYR A 299 1.13 -24.91 -24.21
CA TYR A 299 0.92 -23.47 -24.17
C TYR A 299 0.14 -22.92 -25.39
N PRO A 300 0.48 -23.27 -26.65
CA PRO A 300 -0.23 -22.66 -27.78
C PRO A 300 -1.72 -22.99 -27.75
N ASP A 301 -2.54 -21.97 -28.01
CA ASP A 301 -3.99 -22.12 -28.09
C ASP A 301 -4.34 -22.32 -29.59
N PRO A 302 -4.86 -23.50 -29.99
CA PRO A 302 -5.16 -23.70 -31.39
C PRO A 302 -6.17 -22.72 -31.98
N ASP A 303 -6.97 -22.09 -31.14
CA ASP A 303 -8.01 -21.16 -31.60
C ASP A 303 -7.54 -19.70 -31.58
N PHE A 304 -6.29 -19.44 -31.22
CA PHE A 304 -5.76 -18.07 -31.13
C PHE A 304 -4.71 -17.86 -32.19
N GLY A 305 -4.86 -16.78 -32.97
CA GLY A 305 -3.96 -16.52 -34.08
C GLY A 305 -3.95 -17.68 -35.06
N SER A 306 -2.79 -18.14 -35.46
CA SER A 306 -2.64 -19.28 -36.35
C SER A 306 -2.60 -20.61 -35.59
N GLY A 307 -2.58 -20.57 -34.26
CA GLY A 307 -2.37 -21.75 -33.45
C GLY A 307 -0.92 -22.11 -33.25
N ALA A 308 -0.03 -21.50 -33.99
CA ALA A 308 1.42 -21.72 -33.90
C ALA A 308 2.04 -20.47 -33.28
N VAL A 309 2.93 -20.67 -32.33
CA VAL A 309 3.53 -19.56 -31.55
C VAL A 309 5.04 -19.61 -31.72
N LYS A 310 5.63 -18.48 -32.12
CA LYS A 310 7.07 -18.32 -32.10
C LYS A 310 7.55 -18.26 -30.66
N ILE A 311 8.67 -18.86 -30.35
CA ILE A 311 9.20 -18.94 -29.00
C ILE A 311 10.48 -18.14 -28.91
N THR A 312 10.39 -16.98 -28.27
CA THR A 312 11.53 -16.12 -27.96
C THR A 312 11.66 -16.04 -26.44
N GLY A 313 12.30 -17.02 -25.86
CA GLY A 313 12.35 -17.16 -24.40
C GLY A 313 13.10 -16.04 -23.68
N ALA A 314 13.96 -15.33 -24.40
CA ALA A 314 14.71 -14.23 -23.79
C ALA A 314 13.92 -12.94 -23.68
N HIS A 315 12.71 -12.84 -24.28
CA HIS A 315 11.95 -11.59 -24.32
C HIS A 315 10.45 -11.75 -24.09
N ASP A 316 10.03 -12.89 -23.55
CA ASP A 316 8.60 -13.11 -23.24
C ASP A 316 8.49 -14.12 -22.12
N PHE A 317 7.70 -13.80 -21.07
CA PHE A 317 7.61 -14.64 -19.90
C PHE A 317 6.99 -16.00 -20.18
N ASN A 318 5.98 -16.07 -21.07
CA ASN A 318 5.39 -17.35 -21.42
C ASN A 318 6.33 -18.17 -22.28
N ASP A 319 6.98 -17.53 -23.24
CA ASP A 319 7.95 -18.22 -24.11
C ASP A 319 9.12 -18.76 -23.29
N TYR A 320 9.50 -18.03 -22.24
CA TYR A 320 10.58 -18.46 -21.37
C TYR A 320 10.26 -19.84 -20.76
N GLN A 321 9.03 -20.00 -20.29
CA GLN A 321 8.63 -21.27 -19.70
C GLN A 321 8.61 -22.39 -20.75
N VAL A 322 8.09 -22.08 -21.94
CA VAL A 322 8.10 -23.08 -23.05
C VAL A 322 9.53 -23.48 -23.40
N ALA A 323 10.42 -22.49 -23.47
CA ALA A 323 11.84 -22.76 -23.82
C ALA A 323 12.50 -23.62 -22.74
N LYS A 324 12.19 -23.35 -21.47
CA LYS A 324 12.74 -24.16 -20.39
C LYS A 324 12.26 -25.60 -20.48
N ARG A 325 10.97 -25.82 -20.70
CA ARG A 325 10.40 -27.17 -20.80
C ARG A 325 10.95 -27.92 -22.01
N GLY A 326 11.15 -27.21 -23.10
CA GLY A 326 11.57 -27.83 -24.37
C GLY A 326 13.07 -27.89 -24.61
N GLY A 327 13.86 -27.34 -23.69
CA GLY A 327 15.31 -27.30 -23.89
C GLY A 327 15.71 -26.41 -25.06
N ILE A 328 15.02 -25.28 -25.25
CA ILE A 328 15.21 -24.41 -26.41
C ILE A 328 16.14 -23.27 -26.04
N PRO A 329 17.14 -22.96 -26.91
CA PRO A 329 18.02 -21.83 -26.57
C PRO A 329 17.28 -20.49 -26.59
N MET A 330 17.71 -19.56 -25.74
CA MET A 330 17.08 -18.27 -25.59
C MET A 330 18.06 -17.17 -25.95
N TYR A 331 17.84 -16.54 -27.11
CA TYR A 331 18.75 -15.55 -27.66
C TYR A 331 18.30 -14.15 -27.28
N ARG A 332 19.06 -13.52 -26.40
CA ARG A 332 18.81 -12.11 -26.03
C ARG A 332 19.16 -11.22 -27.21
N LEU A 333 18.26 -10.33 -27.57
CA LEU A 333 18.37 -9.48 -28.74
C LEU A 333 18.73 -8.04 -28.42
N MET A 334 18.58 -7.61 -27.18
CA MET A 334 18.64 -6.19 -26.86
C MET A 334 19.69 -5.90 -25.81
N ASP A 335 20.21 -4.66 -25.85
CA ASP A 335 21.09 -4.18 -24.78
C ASP A 335 20.26 -3.55 -23.67
N THR A 336 20.94 -2.91 -22.73
CA THR A 336 20.28 -2.37 -21.55
C THR A 336 19.34 -1.19 -21.84
N ARG A 337 19.44 -0.61 -23.04
CA ARG A 337 18.59 0.51 -23.45
C ARG A 337 17.46 0.10 -24.37
N GLY A 338 17.27 -1.19 -24.59
CA GLY A 338 16.24 -1.67 -25.50
C GLY A 338 16.62 -1.47 -26.97
N VAL A 339 17.90 -1.33 -27.24
CA VAL A 339 18.45 -1.18 -28.58
C VAL A 339 18.95 -2.55 -29.01
N LEU A 340 18.70 -2.93 -30.26
CA LEU A 340 19.15 -4.23 -30.74
C LEU A 340 20.69 -4.29 -30.71
N ARG A 341 21.18 -5.41 -30.21
CA ARG A 341 22.61 -5.60 -29.93
C ARG A 341 23.46 -5.31 -31.15
N GLY A 342 24.55 -4.62 -30.90
CA GLY A 342 25.55 -4.34 -31.95
C GLY A 342 26.85 -5.14 -31.80
N ASP A 343 26.92 -5.94 -30.74
CA ASP A 343 28.17 -6.70 -30.50
C ASP A 343 28.20 -7.99 -31.28
N GLY A 344 29.32 -8.71 -31.16
CA GLY A 344 29.48 -10.03 -31.78
C GLY A 344 30.11 -9.98 -33.14
N ALA A 345 30.24 -11.16 -33.73
CA ALA A 345 30.85 -11.35 -35.04
C ALA A 345 29.84 -11.04 -36.14
N SER A 346 30.21 -11.33 -37.39
CA SER A 346 29.31 -11.20 -38.52
C SER A 346 28.08 -12.07 -38.29
N TYR A 347 26.96 -11.69 -38.89
CA TYR A 347 25.72 -12.47 -38.76
C TYR A 347 25.93 -13.92 -39.22
N ALA A 348 26.67 -14.12 -40.30
CA ALA A 348 26.95 -15.46 -40.80
C ALA A 348 27.65 -16.33 -39.74
N ASP A 349 28.63 -15.74 -39.06
CA ASP A 349 29.35 -16.47 -38.00
C ASP A 349 28.45 -16.77 -36.80
N GLU A 350 27.65 -15.81 -36.41
CA GLU A 350 26.74 -16.01 -35.28
C GLU A 350 25.68 -17.08 -35.56
N VAL A 351 25.13 -17.06 -36.77
CA VAL A 351 24.13 -18.07 -37.16
C VAL A 351 24.78 -19.46 -37.16
N ALA A 352 26.04 -19.56 -37.65
CA ALA A 352 26.73 -20.84 -37.67
C ALA A 352 26.87 -21.41 -36.26
N LYS A 353 27.13 -20.56 -35.28
CA LYS A 353 27.24 -21.01 -33.89
C LYS A 353 25.91 -21.58 -33.38
N ALA A 354 24.80 -21.01 -33.81
CA ALA A 354 23.48 -21.40 -33.32
C ALA A 354 22.92 -22.63 -34.03
N GLN A 355 23.47 -23.00 -35.20
CA GLN A 355 22.86 -24.01 -36.06
C GLN A 355 22.80 -25.38 -35.37
N SER A 356 23.82 -25.77 -34.65
CA SER A 356 23.85 -27.07 -34.00
C SER A 356 22.84 -27.17 -32.90
N TYR A 357 22.50 -26.06 -32.25
CA TYR A 357 21.50 -26.05 -31.20
C TYR A 357 20.11 -26.31 -31.76
N ALA A 358 19.82 -25.79 -32.94
CA ALA A 358 18.52 -26.04 -33.59
C ALA A 358 18.35 -27.53 -33.91
N GLN A 359 19.43 -28.24 -34.03
CA GLN A 359 19.42 -29.68 -34.34
C GLN A 359 19.58 -30.55 -33.09
N GLY A 360 19.51 -29.94 -31.90
CA GLY A 360 19.47 -30.66 -30.64
C GLY A 360 20.79 -30.77 -29.89
N ALA A 361 21.85 -30.08 -30.35
CA ALA A 361 23.11 -30.12 -29.63
C ALA A 361 22.99 -29.45 -28.27
N PRO A 362 23.69 -29.96 -27.29
CA PRO A 362 23.62 -29.35 -25.95
C PRO A 362 24.25 -27.96 -25.95
N PHE A 363 23.75 -27.11 -25.03
CA PHE A 363 24.22 -25.73 -24.93
C PHE A 363 24.21 -25.30 -23.47
N THR A 364 24.97 -24.27 -23.18
CA THR A 364 24.86 -23.56 -21.91
C THR A 364 24.21 -22.21 -22.13
N GLU A 365 23.56 -21.70 -21.12
CA GLU A 365 22.91 -20.38 -21.21
C GLU A 365 23.91 -19.28 -21.50
N ALA A 366 25.09 -19.36 -20.95
CA ALA A 366 26.15 -18.38 -21.20
C ALA A 366 26.62 -18.37 -22.67
N UNK A 367 26.61 -19.46 -23.22
CA UNK A 367 26.97 -19.65 -24.53
C UNK A 367 26.11 -19.05 -25.48
N VAL A 368 24.90 -19.35 -25.12
CA VAL A 368 23.84 -18.84 -25.98
C VAL A 368 23.70 -17.32 -25.86
N ASP A 369 23.78 -16.80 -24.65
CA ASP A 369 23.64 -15.34 -24.47
C ASP A 369 24.72 -14.56 -25.20
N ALA A 370 25.88 -15.16 -25.38
CA ALA A 370 26.97 -14.49 -26.09
C ALA A 370 26.74 -14.40 -27.60
N ILE A 371 25.82 -15.20 -28.14
CA ILE A 371 25.49 -15.20 -29.56
C ILE A 371 24.54 -14.05 -29.89
N ASN A 372 24.93 -13.22 -30.90
CA ASN A 372 24.05 -12.13 -31.33
C ASN A 372 23.33 -12.53 -32.60
N MET A 373 22.02 -12.75 -32.46
CA MET A 373 21.18 -13.19 -33.60
C MET A 373 20.61 -12.01 -34.40
N VAL A 374 21.09 -10.79 -34.14
CA VAL A 374 20.60 -9.61 -34.86
C VAL A 374 21.39 -9.45 -36.15
N PRO A 375 20.72 -9.45 -37.30
CA PRO A 375 21.43 -9.15 -38.58
C PRO A 375 21.98 -7.75 -38.58
N UNK A 376 22.92 -7.69 -39.22
CA UNK A 376 23.62 -6.57 -39.36
C UNK A 376 22.86 -5.39 -39.60
N ALA A 377 21.89 -5.46 -40.48
CA ALA A 377 21.01 -4.35 -40.88
C ALA A 377 20.24 -3.75 -39.75
N TYR A 378 19.93 -4.55 -38.72
CA TYR A 378 19.13 -4.11 -37.61
C TYR A 378 19.93 -3.80 -36.34
N ARG A 379 21.21 -4.07 -36.33
CA ARG A 379 22.07 -3.80 -35.16
C ARG A 379 22.09 -2.31 -34.88
N ASN A 380 22.03 -2.01 -33.58
CA ASN A 380 22.03 -0.64 -33.03
C ASN A 380 20.76 0.16 -33.31
N LEU A 381 19.71 -0.46 -33.79
CA LEU A 381 18.42 0.19 -33.96
C LEU A 381 17.62 0.04 -32.67
N ASP A 382 16.89 1.10 -32.34
CA ASP A 382 15.88 0.98 -31.28
C ASP A 382 14.91 -0.13 -31.61
N ARG A 383 14.43 -0.85 -30.58
CA ARG A 383 13.55 -2.01 -30.78
C ARG A 383 12.33 -1.71 -31.63
N PHE A 384 11.70 -0.54 -31.46
CA PHE A 384 10.50 -0.19 -32.22
C PHE A 384 10.84 0.29 -33.62
N GLU A 385 11.97 0.93 -33.79
CA GLU A 385 12.47 1.25 -35.14
C GLU A 385 12.80 -0.03 -35.91
N ALA A 386 13.41 -0.98 -35.23
CA ALA A 386 13.72 -2.28 -35.85
C ALA A 386 12.44 -3.02 -36.21
N ARG A 387 11.40 -2.95 -35.36
CA ARG A 387 10.12 -3.56 -35.67
C ARG A 387 9.60 -3.08 -37.00
N THR A 388 9.63 -1.81 -37.29
CA THR A 388 9.19 -1.22 -38.53
C THR A 388 10.00 -1.76 -39.70
N UNK A 389 11.21 -1.94 -39.55
CA UNK A 389 12.04 -2.40 -40.47
C UNK A 389 11.83 -3.77 -40.86
N ILE A 390 11.72 -4.43 -39.82
CA ILE A 390 11.56 -5.88 -40.03
C ILE A 390 10.24 -6.19 -40.77
N ILE A 391 9.16 -5.56 -40.36
CA ILE A 391 7.88 -5.76 -41.03
C ILE A 391 7.97 -5.44 -42.52
N ALA A 392 8.59 -4.31 -42.85
CA ALA A 392 8.71 -3.90 -44.26
C ALA A 392 9.54 -4.89 -45.05
N ASP A 393 10.65 -5.36 -44.48
CA ASP A 393 11.54 -6.27 -45.20
C ASP A 393 10.86 -7.64 -45.47
N ILE A 394 10.16 -8.16 -44.47
CA ILE A 394 9.46 -9.43 -44.63
C ILE A 394 8.34 -9.30 -45.68
N THR A 395 7.62 -8.20 -45.62
CA THR A 395 6.55 -7.94 -46.58
C THR A 395 7.09 -7.82 -47.99
N ALA A 396 8.22 -7.13 -48.16
CA ALA A 396 8.83 -6.95 -49.47
C ALA A 396 9.28 -8.28 -50.10
N GLU A 397 9.60 -9.27 -49.26
CA GLU A 397 10.03 -10.57 -49.72
C GLU A 397 8.84 -11.52 -49.97
N GLY A 398 7.62 -11.05 -49.76
CA GLY A 398 6.46 -11.89 -49.97
C GLY A 398 6.19 -12.90 -48.87
N LEU A 399 6.78 -12.67 -47.67
CA LEU A 399 6.63 -13.60 -46.57
C LEU A 399 5.63 -13.12 -45.53
N ALA A 400 4.93 -12.02 -45.78
CA ALA A 400 3.77 -11.65 -44.96
C ALA A 400 2.56 -12.46 -45.45
N VAL A 401 1.73 -12.89 -44.50
CA VAL A 401 0.45 -13.52 -44.89
C VAL A 401 -0.45 -12.42 -45.41
N MET A 402 -1.08 -12.65 -46.55
CA MET A 402 -1.89 -11.66 -47.24
C MET A 402 -3.37 -11.96 -47.08
N THR A 403 -4.17 -10.92 -47.19
CA THR A 403 -5.62 -11.05 -47.19
C THR A 403 -6.21 -10.06 -48.19
N THR A 404 -7.42 -10.30 -48.59
CA THR A 404 -8.15 -9.44 -49.51
C THR A 404 -9.11 -8.55 -48.76
N VAL A 405 -9.08 -7.25 -49.04
CA VAL A 405 -10.01 -6.28 -48.46
C VAL A 405 -10.73 -5.55 -49.55
N THR A 406 -11.98 -5.17 -49.31
CA THR A 406 -12.79 -4.41 -50.24
C THR A 406 -13.13 -3.08 -49.63
N ARG A 407 -12.95 -2.01 -50.40
CA ARG A 407 -13.29 -0.65 -49.98
C ARG A 407 -13.95 0.10 -51.11
N ALA A 408 -14.73 1.11 -50.80
CA ALA A 408 -15.37 1.96 -51.79
C ALA A 408 -14.39 3.00 -52.30
N ASP A 409 -14.33 3.14 -53.63
CA ASP A 409 -13.56 4.24 -54.24
C ASP A 409 -14.24 5.56 -53.95
N LYS A 410 -13.51 6.48 -53.35
CA LYS A 410 -14.05 7.76 -52.94
C LYS A 410 -14.51 8.61 -54.16
N GLU A 411 -13.91 8.39 -55.35
CA GLU A 411 -14.24 9.14 -56.55
C GLU A 411 -15.38 8.53 -57.35
N THR A 412 -15.40 7.21 -57.50
CA THR A 412 -16.37 6.55 -58.33
C THR A 412 -17.49 5.85 -57.55
N GLY A 413 -17.31 5.57 -56.26
CA GLY A 413 -18.25 4.84 -55.45
C GLY A 413 -18.26 3.34 -55.73
N GLU A 414 -17.41 2.85 -56.61
CA GLU A 414 -17.33 1.46 -56.88
C GLU A 414 -16.44 0.73 -55.89
N ASP A 415 -16.75 -0.55 -55.65
CA ASP A 415 -15.93 -1.37 -54.75
C ASP A 415 -14.59 -1.70 -55.40
N ILE A 416 -13.53 -1.48 -54.67
CA ILE A 416 -12.18 -1.84 -55.06
C ILE A 416 -11.69 -2.97 -54.15
N THR A 417 -11.22 -4.04 -54.75
CA THR A 417 -10.65 -5.16 -54.01
C THR A 417 -9.13 -5.12 -54.10
N GLU A 418 -8.44 -5.14 -52.99
CA GLU A 418 -6.98 -5.16 -52.97
C GLU A 418 -6.47 -6.26 -52.05
N THR A 419 -5.28 -6.75 -52.34
CA THR A 419 -4.61 -7.73 -51.52
C THR A 419 -3.56 -6.99 -50.69
N VAL A 420 -3.69 -7.13 -49.38
CA VAL A 420 -2.82 -6.40 -48.42
C VAL A 420 -2.33 -7.38 -47.37
N PRO A 421 -1.26 -6.99 -46.63
CA PRO A 421 -0.85 -7.84 -45.52
C PRO A 421 -1.95 -8.00 -44.48
N TYR A 422 -2.06 -9.21 -43.93
CA TYR A 422 -3.06 -9.48 -42.89
C TYR A 422 -2.54 -9.01 -41.54
N VAL A 423 -3.11 -7.92 -41.02
CA VAL A 423 -2.75 -7.36 -39.73
C VAL A 423 -4.04 -7.19 -38.93
N GLU A 424 -4.10 -7.84 -37.78
CA GLU A 424 -5.25 -7.68 -36.89
C GLU A 424 -5.01 -6.48 -35.98
N ASN A 425 -5.93 -5.53 -36.00
CA ASN A 425 -5.89 -4.38 -35.10
C ASN A 425 -6.72 -4.72 -33.88
N LYS A 426 -6.09 -4.78 -32.71
CA LYS A 426 -6.80 -5.14 -31.50
C LYS A 426 -6.11 -4.59 -30.27
N PRO A 427 -6.89 -4.38 -29.18
CA PRO A 427 -6.27 -3.89 -27.95
C PRO A 427 -5.30 -4.92 -27.38
N ILE A 428 -4.19 -4.43 -26.87
CA ILE A 428 -3.25 -5.26 -26.11
C ILE A 428 -2.93 -4.60 -24.79
N MET A 429 -2.61 -5.41 -23.80
CA MET A 429 -2.16 -4.90 -22.50
C MET A 429 -0.65 -4.74 -22.55
N GLN A 430 -0.18 -3.51 -22.51
CA GLN A 430 1.24 -3.23 -22.66
C GLN A 430 1.83 -2.82 -21.32
N PRO A 431 3.00 -3.40 -20.94
CA PRO A 431 3.61 -3.04 -19.66
C PRO A 431 4.44 -1.76 -19.80
N PHE A 432 4.17 -0.80 -18.93
CA PHE A 432 4.93 0.45 -18.86
C PHE A 432 5.56 0.58 -17.49
N GLY A 433 6.75 1.15 -17.43
CA GLY A 433 7.35 1.51 -16.16
C GLY A 433 6.55 2.62 -15.52
N ASP A 434 6.21 2.48 -14.22
CA ASP A 434 5.36 3.45 -13.55
C ASP A 434 6.04 4.81 -13.41
N ARG A 435 7.37 4.85 -13.42
CA ARG A 435 8.11 6.10 -13.30
C ARG A 435 8.67 6.60 -14.62
N SER A 436 9.06 5.68 -15.50
CA SER A 436 9.65 6.06 -16.78
C SER A 436 8.60 6.35 -17.85
N GLY A 437 7.44 5.69 -17.77
CA GLY A 437 6.44 5.76 -18.82
C GLY A 437 6.86 5.06 -20.10
N VAL A 438 7.92 4.27 -20.05
CA VAL A 438 8.49 3.58 -21.20
C VAL A 438 8.05 2.13 -21.16
N VAL A 439 7.88 1.52 -22.34
CA VAL A 439 7.48 0.12 -22.42
C VAL A 439 8.56 -0.76 -21.79
N ILE A 440 8.15 -1.57 -20.82
CA ILE A 440 9.05 -2.50 -20.12
C ILE A 440 9.38 -3.65 -21.06
N GLU A 441 10.64 -4.09 -21.03
CA GLU A 441 11.11 -5.18 -21.89
C GLU A 441 11.37 -6.41 -21.04
N PRO A 442 10.62 -7.50 -21.21
CA PRO A 442 11.06 -8.76 -20.63
C PRO A 442 12.42 -9.09 -21.21
N MET A 443 13.39 -9.35 -20.34
CA MET A 443 14.76 -9.54 -20.81
C MET A 443 15.51 -10.52 -19.94
N LEU A 444 16.26 -11.39 -20.58
CA LEU A 444 17.07 -12.40 -19.91
C LEU A 444 18.36 -11.75 -19.41
N THR A 445 18.54 -11.71 -18.09
CA THR A 445 19.69 -11.05 -17.48
C THR A 445 20.21 -11.88 -16.29
N ASP A 446 21.47 -11.62 -15.93
CA ASP A 446 22.06 -12.18 -14.70
C ASP A 446 21.65 -11.30 -13.53
N GLN A 447 20.97 -11.89 -12.57
CA GLN A 447 20.44 -11.18 -11.41
C GLN A 447 20.60 -12.04 -10.16
N TRP A 448 20.40 -11.40 -9.01
CA TRP A 448 20.34 -12.08 -7.73
C TRP A 448 18.90 -12.39 -7.35
N PHE A 449 18.66 -13.56 -6.78
CA PHE A 449 17.32 -14.03 -6.45
C PHE A 449 17.28 -14.63 -5.05
N VAL A 450 16.15 -14.43 -4.38
CA VAL A 450 15.78 -15.22 -3.21
C VAL A 450 14.94 -16.40 -3.69
N GLU A 451 15.33 -17.62 -3.30
CA GLU A 451 14.56 -18.81 -3.63
C GLU A 451 13.40 -18.89 -2.66
N THR A 452 12.37 -18.12 -2.94
CA THR A 452 11.23 -17.94 -2.05
C THR A 452 10.45 -19.22 -1.80
N THR A 453 10.49 -20.16 -2.74
CA THR A 453 9.81 -21.44 -2.56
C THR A 453 10.31 -22.20 -1.33
N LYS A 454 11.55 -21.97 -0.91
CA LYS A 454 12.12 -22.59 0.30
C LYS A 454 11.72 -21.85 1.57
N UNK A 455 11.32 -20.72 1.43
CA UNK A 455 11.08 -19.94 2.54
C UNK A 455 9.65 -19.63 2.76
N VAL A 456 8.90 -20.13 1.97
CA VAL A 456 7.49 -19.71 2.02
C VAL A 456 6.65 -20.54 2.99
N GLY A 457 7.04 -21.78 3.24
CA GLY A 457 6.23 -22.68 4.06
C GLY A 457 5.90 -22.14 5.45
N PRO A 458 6.90 -21.74 6.23
CA PRO A 458 6.61 -21.22 7.58
C PRO A 458 5.74 -19.96 7.55
N ALA A 459 5.89 -19.12 6.53
CA ALA A 459 5.07 -17.92 6.40
C ALA A 459 3.60 -18.27 6.14
N LEU A 460 3.35 -19.30 5.32
CA LEU A 460 1.99 -19.80 5.11
C LEU A 460 1.40 -20.37 6.39
N GLN A 461 2.22 -21.19 7.10
CA GLN A 461 1.75 -21.85 8.32
C GLN A 461 1.37 -20.83 9.41
N ALA A 462 2.11 -19.73 9.50
CA ALA A 462 1.84 -18.72 10.52
C ALA A 462 0.40 -18.19 10.41
N VAL A 463 -0.06 -17.98 9.18
CA VAL A 463 -1.42 -17.48 8.97
C VAL A 463 -2.45 -18.61 9.09
N ARG A 464 -2.14 -19.79 8.53
CA ARG A 464 -3.05 -20.94 8.62
C ARG A 464 -3.34 -21.34 10.05
N GLU A 465 -2.33 -21.28 10.91
CA GLU A 465 -2.47 -21.66 12.32
C GLU A 465 -3.02 -20.54 13.19
N GLY A 466 -3.20 -19.34 12.63
CA GLY A 466 -3.73 -18.22 13.38
C GLY A 466 -2.72 -17.50 14.25
N ARG A 467 -1.43 -17.80 14.11
CA ARG A 467 -0.41 -17.07 14.86
C ARG A 467 -0.32 -15.61 14.37
N THR A 468 -0.55 -15.40 13.09
CA THR A 468 -0.67 -14.06 12.51
C THR A 468 -2.06 -13.97 11.87
N LYS A 469 -2.85 -13.00 12.29
CA LYS A 469 -4.18 -12.77 11.74
C LYS A 469 -4.14 -11.65 10.72
N ILE A 470 -4.83 -11.82 9.61
CA ILE A 470 -4.95 -10.78 8.57
C ILE A 470 -6.41 -10.31 8.54
N ILE A 471 -6.60 -9.02 8.70
CA ILE A 471 -7.92 -8.38 8.71
C ILE A 471 -7.97 -7.38 7.56
N PRO A 472 -8.97 -7.43 6.66
CA PRO A 472 -10.11 -8.33 6.63
C PRO A 472 -9.74 -9.73 6.14
N GLU A 473 -10.66 -10.67 6.31
CA GLU A 473 -10.44 -12.07 5.95
C GLU A 473 -10.12 -12.24 4.46
N SER A 474 -10.62 -11.36 3.61
CA SER A 474 -10.32 -11.40 2.18
C SER A 474 -8.82 -11.25 1.92
N GLY A 475 -8.10 -10.53 2.77
CA GLY A 475 -6.65 -10.41 2.66
C GLY A 475 -5.94 -11.73 2.89
N GLU A 476 -6.49 -12.56 3.76
CA GLU A 476 -5.93 -13.89 4.02
C GLU A 476 -5.93 -14.73 2.75
N LYS A 477 -7.03 -14.69 1.99
CA LYS A 477 -7.13 -15.46 0.75
C LYS A 477 -6.13 -14.98 -0.29
N VAL A 478 -5.94 -13.67 -0.39
CA VAL A 478 -4.95 -13.11 -1.31
C VAL A 478 -3.55 -13.54 -0.90
N TYR A 479 -3.27 -13.50 0.40
CA TYR A 479 -1.97 -13.93 0.95
C TYR A 479 -1.69 -15.37 0.55
N TYR A 480 -2.65 -16.28 0.76
CA TYR A 480 -2.46 -17.69 0.40
C TYR A 480 -2.23 -17.86 -1.09
N HIS A 481 -3.05 -17.19 -1.90
CA HIS A 481 -2.94 -17.32 -3.35
C HIS A 481 -1.54 -16.92 -3.83
N TRP A 482 -1.03 -15.79 -3.34
CA TRP A 482 0.26 -15.30 -3.81
C TRP A 482 1.42 -16.16 -3.31
N LEU A 483 1.36 -16.62 -2.06
CA LEU A 483 2.46 -17.41 -1.51
C LEU A 483 2.46 -18.84 -2.05
N GLU A 484 1.30 -19.42 -2.31
CA GLU A 484 1.24 -20.78 -2.89
C GLU A 484 1.74 -20.81 -4.33
N ASN A 485 1.69 -19.68 -5.04
CA ASN A 485 2.14 -19.58 -6.42
C ASN A 485 3.41 -18.76 -6.56
N ILE A 486 4.21 -18.68 -5.51
CA ILE A 486 5.33 -17.75 -5.48
C ILE A 486 6.44 -18.16 -6.43
N GLU A 487 7.04 -17.15 -7.06
CA GLU A 487 8.19 -17.30 -7.93
C GLU A 487 9.44 -16.78 -7.23
N PRO A 488 10.62 -17.18 -7.65
CA PRO A 488 11.83 -16.58 -7.07
C PRO A 488 11.81 -15.06 -7.19
N TRP A 489 12.30 -14.40 -6.17
CA TRP A 489 12.24 -12.95 -6.05
C TRP A 489 13.56 -12.33 -6.51
N CYS A 490 13.52 -11.50 -7.56
CA CYS A 490 14.70 -10.79 -8.06
C CYS A 490 15.01 -9.63 -7.12
N ILE A 491 16.15 -9.69 -6.46
CA ILE A 491 16.51 -8.71 -5.44
C ILE A 491 17.60 -7.73 -5.86
N SER A 492 18.15 -7.86 -7.07
CA SER A 492 19.22 -6.97 -7.51
C SER A 492 18.66 -5.85 -8.40
N ARG A 493 19.23 -4.66 -8.25
CA ARG A 493 18.88 -3.48 -9.04
C ARG A 493 20.16 -2.84 -9.54
N GLN A 494 20.14 -2.34 -10.76
CA GLN A 494 21.32 -1.72 -11.39
C GLN A 494 21.31 -0.23 -11.09
N LEU A 495 21.30 0.09 -9.80
CA LEU A 495 21.31 1.45 -9.27
C LEU A 495 22.57 1.64 -8.44
N TRP A 496 22.80 2.88 -8.00
CA TRP A 496 23.89 3.17 -7.07
C TRP A 496 23.35 3.43 -5.65
N TRP A 497 22.14 3.96 -5.54
CA TRP A 497 21.56 4.26 -4.23
C TRP A 497 20.86 3.04 -3.66
N GLY A 498 21.43 2.49 -2.62
CA GLY A 498 20.90 1.30 -1.99
C GLY A 498 21.99 0.50 -1.31
N HIS A 499 21.63 -0.68 -0.85
CA HIS A 499 22.57 -1.58 -0.17
C HIS A 499 23.34 -2.37 -1.22
N GLN A 500 24.60 -2.06 -1.40
CA GLN A 500 25.39 -2.75 -2.42
C GLN A 500 25.55 -4.22 -2.05
N ILE A 501 25.34 -5.10 -3.02
CA ILE A 501 25.35 -6.53 -2.80
C ILE A 501 26.74 -6.95 -2.29
N PRO A 502 26.80 -7.66 -1.15
CA PRO A 502 28.05 -7.96 -0.50
C PRO A 502 28.68 -9.26 -1.01
N VAL A 503 28.90 -9.30 -2.33
CA VAL A 503 29.55 -10.44 -2.98
C VAL A 503 30.68 -9.90 -3.85
N TRP A 504 31.84 -10.51 -3.73
CA TRP A 504 33.03 -10.17 -4.51
C TRP A 504 33.35 -11.33 -5.44
N PHE A 505 33.87 -10.98 -6.63
CA PHE A 505 34.21 -11.97 -7.64
C PHE A 505 35.71 -11.92 -7.93
N ASP A 506 36.32 -13.09 -8.08
CA ASP A 506 37.68 -13.16 -8.56
C ASP A 506 37.71 -13.20 -10.10
N ALA A 507 38.88 -13.27 -10.68
CA ALA A 507 39.04 -13.24 -12.15
C ALA A 507 38.35 -14.43 -12.82
N ASN A 508 38.16 -15.52 -12.11
CA ASN A 508 37.53 -16.73 -12.63
C ASN A 508 36.02 -16.76 -12.41
N GLY A 509 35.48 -15.71 -11.82
CA GLY A 509 34.06 -15.64 -11.55
C GLY A 509 33.59 -16.32 -10.28
N ASN A 510 34.50 -16.80 -9.45
CA ASN A 510 34.16 -17.39 -8.15
C ASN A 510 33.61 -16.31 -7.23
N GLN A 511 32.60 -16.69 -6.45
CA GLN A 511 31.88 -15.77 -5.58
C GLN A 511 32.35 -15.89 -4.14
N TYR A 512 32.51 -14.75 -3.47
CA TYR A 512 32.88 -14.66 -2.07
C TYR A 512 31.89 -13.72 -1.39
N CYS A 513 30.97 -14.27 -0.60
CA CYS A 513 29.94 -13.50 0.08
C CYS A 513 30.36 -13.24 1.52
N ALA A 514 30.41 -11.99 1.90
CA ALA A 514 30.88 -11.61 3.22
C ALA A 514 30.37 -10.22 3.57
N ALA A 515 30.34 -9.92 4.86
CA ALA A 515 29.85 -8.61 5.31
C ALA A 515 30.81 -7.46 4.97
N SER A 516 32.07 -7.77 4.71
CA SER A 516 33.09 -6.74 4.40
C SER A 516 34.08 -7.28 3.37
N GLU A 517 34.75 -6.34 2.72
CA GLU A 517 35.78 -6.69 1.74
C GLU A 517 36.91 -7.49 2.39
N ALA A 518 37.28 -7.14 3.62
CA ALA A 518 38.34 -7.85 4.33
C ALA A 518 37.99 -9.31 4.53
N GLU A 519 36.74 -9.60 4.91
CA GLU A 519 36.29 -10.98 5.07
C GLU A 519 36.25 -11.72 3.74
N ALA A 520 35.81 -11.06 2.68
CA ALA A 520 35.82 -11.67 1.35
C ALA A 520 37.25 -11.98 0.90
N GLN A 521 38.18 -11.06 1.16
CA GLN A 521 39.57 -11.28 0.82
C GLN A 521 40.15 -12.46 1.58
N ALA A 522 39.78 -12.61 2.85
CA ALA A 522 40.21 -13.74 3.64
C ALA A 522 39.71 -15.07 3.06
N GLN A 523 38.47 -15.10 2.57
CA GLN A 523 37.90 -16.29 1.92
C GLN A 523 38.63 -16.61 0.62
N ALA A 524 38.94 -15.59 -0.19
CA ALA A 524 39.56 -15.80 -1.48
C ALA A 524 41.06 -16.12 -1.38
N GLY A 525 41.72 -15.60 -0.36
CA GLY A 525 43.15 -15.76 -0.19
C GLY A 525 43.91 -14.46 -0.44
N VAL A 526 45.08 -14.38 0.20
CA VAL A 526 45.91 -13.18 0.09
C VAL A 526 46.32 -12.98 -1.36
N GLY A 527 46.21 -11.75 -1.86
CA GLY A 527 46.66 -11.41 -3.18
C GLY A 527 45.69 -11.67 -4.30
N VAL A 528 44.59 -12.32 -4.05
CA VAL A 528 43.56 -12.52 -5.06
C VAL A 528 42.82 -11.20 -5.30
N LYS A 529 42.76 -10.78 -6.56
CA LYS A 529 42.10 -9.53 -6.93
C LYS A 529 40.58 -9.78 -6.91
N LEU A 530 39.85 -8.93 -6.24
CA LEU A 530 38.39 -9.05 -6.10
C LEU A 530 37.69 -7.81 -6.61
N THR A 531 36.54 -8.02 -7.25
CA THR A 531 35.65 -6.95 -7.71
C THR A 531 34.30 -7.16 -7.07
N ARG A 532 33.81 -6.14 -6.39
CA ARG A 532 32.48 -6.22 -5.75
C ARG A 532 31.39 -6.10 -6.79
N ASP A 533 30.32 -6.89 -6.61
CA ASP A 533 29.13 -6.76 -7.44
C ASP A 533 28.65 -5.32 -7.39
N PRO A 534 28.41 -4.68 -8.55
CA PRO A 534 28.02 -3.26 -8.57
C PRO A 534 26.54 -3.01 -8.25
N ASP A 535 25.71 -4.04 -8.24
CA ASP A 535 24.29 -3.86 -8.05
C ASP A 535 23.95 -3.60 -6.59
N VAL A 536 22.78 -3.01 -6.36
CA VAL A 536 22.25 -2.81 -5.02
C VAL A 536 21.01 -3.66 -4.85
N LEU A 537 20.59 -3.82 -3.60
CA LEU A 537 19.41 -4.62 -3.28
C LEU A 537 18.11 -3.83 -3.49
N ASP A 538 17.08 -4.54 -3.91
CA ASP A 538 15.73 -4.03 -3.99
C ASP A 538 15.32 -3.44 -2.63
N THR A 539 14.63 -2.30 -2.67
CA THR A 539 14.20 -1.62 -1.45
C THR A 539 13.33 -2.53 -0.57
N TRP A 540 12.56 -3.44 -1.19
CA TRP A 540 11.72 -4.36 -0.43
C TRP A 540 12.53 -5.38 0.37
N PHE A 541 13.78 -5.64 -0.01
CA PHE A 541 14.65 -6.51 0.78
C PHE A 541 14.97 -5.87 2.12
N SER A 542 15.37 -4.60 2.10
CA SER A 542 15.66 -3.90 3.36
C SER A 542 14.37 -3.63 4.14
N SER A 543 13.27 -3.33 3.45
CA SER A 543 11.99 -3.12 4.12
C SER A 543 11.50 -4.39 4.80
N GLY A 544 11.86 -5.56 4.28
CA GLY A 544 11.53 -6.83 4.91
C GLY A 544 12.19 -7.04 6.25
N LEU A 545 13.23 -6.28 6.54
CA LEU A 545 13.95 -6.36 7.80
C LEU A 545 13.39 -5.40 8.85
N TRP A 546 12.40 -4.60 8.48
CA TRP A 546 11.90 -3.49 9.31
C TRP A 546 11.59 -3.89 10.75
N PRO A 547 10.88 -5.03 11.01
CA PRO A 547 10.51 -5.33 12.39
C PRO A 547 11.69 -5.58 13.33
N ILE A 548 12.84 -6.02 12.83
CA ILE A 548 13.98 -6.29 13.70
C ILE A 548 15.10 -5.28 13.50
N GLY A 549 15.30 -4.78 12.28
CA GLY A 549 16.35 -3.81 12.03
C GLY A 549 16.17 -2.52 12.80
N THR A 550 14.92 -2.08 12.93
CA THR A 550 14.60 -0.86 13.68
C THR A 550 14.86 -1.01 15.17
N LEU A 551 14.81 -2.24 15.67
CA LEU A 551 15.01 -2.52 17.09
C LEU A 551 16.44 -2.92 17.43
N GLY A 552 17.34 -2.89 16.44
CA GLY A 552 18.77 -3.06 16.68
C GLY A 552 19.36 -4.39 16.28
N TRP A 553 18.55 -5.34 15.78
CA TRP A 553 19.09 -6.61 15.33
C TRP A 553 20.24 -6.35 14.34
N PRO A 554 21.33 -7.09 14.35
CA PRO A 554 21.59 -8.36 15.03
C PRO A 554 22.04 -8.25 16.49
N ASP A 555 22.20 -7.04 17.01
CA ASP A 555 22.53 -6.89 18.43
C ASP A 555 21.33 -7.29 19.28
N GLN A 556 21.61 -7.88 20.46
CA GLN A 556 20.55 -8.28 21.38
C GLN A 556 20.19 -7.09 22.26
N THR A 557 19.48 -6.12 21.70
CA THR A 557 19.11 -4.91 22.41
C THR A 557 17.92 -5.16 23.34
N ASP A 558 17.77 -4.31 24.34
CA ASP A 558 16.60 -4.37 25.23
C ASP A 558 15.31 -4.18 24.43
N ALA A 559 15.32 -3.27 23.44
CA ALA A 559 14.13 -2.99 22.64
C ALA A 559 13.74 -4.22 21.81
N LEU A 560 14.72 -4.89 21.23
CA LEU A 560 14.44 -6.10 20.43
C LEU A 560 13.81 -7.18 21.31
N GLU A 561 14.39 -7.39 22.49
CA GLU A 561 13.88 -8.43 23.39
C GLU A 561 12.49 -8.09 23.89
N LYS A 562 12.21 -6.82 24.16
CA LYS A 562 10.94 -6.39 24.73
C LYS A 562 9.82 -6.33 23.69
N TYR A 563 10.09 -5.79 22.50
CA TYR A 563 9.04 -5.38 21.58
C TYR A 563 8.87 -6.27 20.36
N PHE A 564 9.81 -7.16 20.08
CA PHE A 564 9.68 -8.08 18.94
C PHE A 564 9.29 -9.48 19.43
N PRO A 565 8.31 -10.15 18.84
CA PRO A 565 7.44 -9.74 17.73
C PRO A 565 6.53 -8.56 18.10
N THR A 566 6.17 -7.76 17.10
CA THR A 566 5.31 -6.61 17.33
C THR A 566 3.84 -7.03 17.39
N ASP A 567 2.98 -6.12 17.78
CA ASP A 567 1.58 -6.47 18.05
C ASP A 567 0.71 -6.36 16.82
N VAL A 568 0.76 -5.24 16.13
CA VAL A 568 -0.08 -5.05 14.94
C VAL A 568 0.69 -4.27 13.89
N LEU A 569 0.43 -4.61 12.65
CA LEU A 569 0.91 -3.86 11.50
C LEU A 569 -0.29 -3.31 10.76
N ILE A 570 -0.31 -2.01 10.50
CA ILE A 570 -1.39 -1.37 9.75
C ILE A 570 -0.80 -0.86 8.45
N THR A 571 -1.34 -1.34 7.32
CA THR A 571 -0.83 -0.95 6.02
C THR A 571 -1.93 -1.05 4.98
N GLY A 572 -1.67 -0.48 3.80
CA GLY A 572 -2.60 -0.59 2.69
C GLY A 572 -2.63 -2.00 2.11
N GLN A 573 -3.76 -2.40 1.59
CA GLN A 573 -3.89 -3.74 1.03
C GLN A 573 -3.04 -3.95 -0.22
N ASP A 574 -2.62 -2.87 -0.85
CA ASP A 574 -1.82 -2.93 -2.08
C ASP A 574 -0.41 -3.43 -1.86
N ILE A 575 0.12 -3.38 -0.63
CA ILE A 575 1.46 -3.87 -0.36
C ILE A 575 1.47 -5.12 0.53
N LEU A 576 0.36 -5.85 0.53
CA LEU A 576 0.29 -7.11 1.28
C LEU A 576 1.36 -8.09 0.81
N PHE A 577 1.52 -8.28 -0.50
CA PHE A 577 2.53 -9.19 -1.01
C PHE A 577 3.93 -8.60 -0.90
N PHE A 578 4.10 -7.36 -1.33
CA PHE A 578 5.45 -6.79 -1.48
C PHE A 578 6.13 -6.53 -0.15
N TRP A 579 5.36 -6.19 0.88
CA TRP A 579 5.95 -5.89 2.17
C TRP A 579 5.58 -6.89 3.25
N VAL A 580 4.28 -7.10 3.45
CA VAL A 580 3.82 -7.95 4.55
C VAL A 580 4.30 -9.39 4.36
N ALA A 581 4.04 -9.97 3.18
CA ALA A 581 4.43 -11.35 2.93
C ALA A 581 5.95 -11.51 2.97
N ARG A 582 6.68 -10.51 2.44
CA ARG A 582 8.14 -10.58 2.45
C ARG A 582 8.69 -10.47 3.86
N MET A 583 8.09 -9.61 4.71
CA MET A 583 8.48 -9.60 6.12
C MET A 583 8.22 -10.96 6.77
N MET A 584 7.06 -11.56 6.49
CA MET A 584 6.73 -12.85 7.05
C MET A 584 7.75 -13.92 6.65
N MET A 585 8.10 -13.96 5.36
CA MET A 585 9.08 -14.93 4.89
C MET A 585 10.50 -14.66 5.44
N MET A 586 10.91 -13.41 5.44
CA MET A 586 12.27 -13.07 5.85
C MET A 586 12.48 -13.28 7.35
N GLN A 587 11.50 -12.91 8.16
CA GLN A 587 11.64 -13.10 9.60
C GLN A 587 11.71 -14.58 9.97
N GLN A 588 10.95 -15.43 9.28
CA GLN A 588 11.08 -16.87 9.49
C GLN A 588 12.46 -17.37 9.10
N ALA A 589 12.98 -16.87 7.97
CA ALA A 589 14.29 -17.32 7.49
C ALA A 589 15.45 -16.82 8.36
N VAL A 590 15.33 -15.62 8.92
CA VAL A 590 16.43 -14.96 9.61
C VAL A 590 16.41 -15.25 11.12
N VAL A 591 15.24 -15.10 11.75
CA VAL A 591 15.13 -15.24 13.21
C VAL A 591 14.16 -16.35 13.64
N ASP A 592 13.55 -17.05 12.69
CA ASP A 592 12.65 -18.18 12.96
C ASP A 592 11.48 -17.77 13.85
N LYS A 593 10.90 -16.61 13.57
CA LYS A 593 9.76 -16.07 14.32
C LYS A 593 8.79 -15.36 13.40
N ASP A 594 7.53 -15.33 13.83
CA ASP A 594 6.52 -14.50 13.19
C ASP A 594 6.78 -13.05 13.60
N PRO A 595 6.74 -12.08 12.65
CA PRO A 595 7.13 -10.71 13.01
C PRO A 595 6.05 -9.93 13.76
N PHE A 596 4.77 -10.27 13.60
CA PHE A 596 3.67 -9.54 14.22
C PHE A 596 2.47 -10.47 14.41
N HIS A 597 1.60 -10.10 15.35
CA HIS A 597 0.43 -10.92 15.66
C HIS A 597 -0.74 -10.65 14.75
N THR A 598 -0.90 -9.39 14.32
CA THR A 598 -2.08 -8.98 13.54
C THR A 598 -1.65 -8.04 12.42
N VAL A 599 -2.25 -8.22 11.26
CA VAL A 599 -2.09 -7.30 10.13
C VAL A 599 -3.47 -6.73 9.81
N TYR A 600 -3.58 -5.41 9.88
CA TYR A 600 -4.80 -4.71 9.50
C TYR A 600 -4.55 -4.02 8.15
N LEU A 601 -5.32 -4.44 7.15
CA LEU A 601 -5.19 -3.87 5.81
C LEU A 601 -6.28 -2.82 5.64
N HIS A 602 -5.87 -1.54 5.62
CA HIS A 602 -6.86 -0.47 5.54
C HIS A 602 -7.31 -0.24 4.10
N GLN A 603 -8.46 0.44 4.00
CA GLN A 603 -9.04 0.81 2.72
C GLN A 603 -8.09 1.73 1.95
N LEU A 604 -8.24 1.71 0.63
CA LEU A 604 -7.57 2.72 -0.21
C LEU A 604 -8.36 4.02 -0.12
N VAL A 605 -7.65 5.15 -0.08
CA VAL A 605 -8.28 6.47 -0.04
C VAL A 605 -8.41 6.99 -1.45
N ARG A 606 -9.65 7.36 -1.83
CA ARG A 606 -9.95 7.90 -3.15
C ARG A 606 -10.59 9.28 -3.01
N ASP A 607 -10.71 10.00 -4.13
CA ASP A 607 -11.35 11.30 -4.09
C ASP A 607 -12.87 11.13 -3.91
N GLU A 608 -13.59 12.24 -3.81
CA GLU A 608 -15.03 12.21 -3.56
C GLU A 608 -15.80 11.42 -4.61
N LYS A 609 -15.29 11.40 -5.82
CA LYS A 609 -15.94 10.71 -6.94
C LYS A 609 -15.54 9.24 -7.02
N GLY A 610 -14.63 8.80 -6.15
CA GLY A 610 -14.17 7.42 -6.14
C GLY A 610 -12.98 7.13 -7.04
N HIS A 611 -12.35 8.15 -7.57
CA HIS A 611 -11.19 7.99 -8.46
C HIS A 611 -9.90 7.89 -7.67
N LYS A 612 -8.98 7.08 -8.15
CA LYS A 612 -7.64 6.98 -7.59
C LYS A 612 -6.96 8.35 -7.69
N MET A 613 -6.29 8.75 -6.62
CA MET A 613 -5.57 10.02 -6.61
C MET A 613 -4.23 9.87 -7.32
N SER A 614 -3.92 10.83 -8.19
CA SER A 614 -2.62 10.87 -8.86
C SER A 614 -2.27 12.32 -9.18
N LYS A 615 -0.96 12.58 -9.29
CA LYS A 615 -0.49 13.91 -9.66
C LYS A 615 -0.94 14.28 -11.06
N THR A 616 -1.00 13.32 -11.97
CA THR A 616 -1.41 13.58 -13.34
C THR A 616 -2.88 13.98 -13.44
N LYS A 617 -3.74 13.40 -12.60
CA LYS A 617 -5.16 13.79 -12.57
C LYS A 617 -5.40 15.09 -11.82
N GLY A 618 -4.44 15.53 -11.01
CA GLY A 618 -4.58 16.74 -10.22
C GLY A 618 -5.57 16.63 -9.07
N ASN A 619 -5.84 15.41 -8.62
CA ASN A 619 -6.80 15.17 -7.54
C ASN A 619 -6.15 14.71 -6.24
N VAL A 620 -4.83 14.85 -6.12
CA VAL A 620 -4.12 14.51 -4.89
C VAL A 620 -4.44 15.56 -3.82
N ILE A 621 -4.77 15.09 -2.62
CA ILE A 621 -5.10 15.96 -1.50
C ILE A 621 -3.93 16.00 -0.53
N ASP A 622 -3.44 17.21 -0.26
CA ASP A 622 -2.36 17.42 0.71
C ASP A 622 -2.99 17.51 2.10
N PRO A 623 -2.65 16.60 3.01
CA PRO A 623 -3.26 16.64 4.33
C PRO A 623 -2.95 17.92 5.11
N LEU A 624 -1.81 18.56 4.86
CA LEU A 624 -1.48 19.80 5.58
C LEU A 624 -2.37 20.96 5.18
N GLU A 625 -2.84 21.00 3.94
CA GLU A 625 -3.80 22.03 3.54
C GLU A 625 -5.10 21.87 4.34
N ILE A 626 -5.51 20.64 4.57
CA ILE A 626 -6.72 20.38 5.36
C ILE A 626 -6.47 20.74 6.82
N VAL A 627 -5.32 20.41 7.34
CA VAL A 627 -4.96 20.75 8.73
C VAL A 627 -4.94 22.26 8.91
N ASP A 628 -4.37 22.98 7.95
CA ASP A 628 -4.31 24.46 8.03
C ASP A 628 -5.70 25.07 8.04
N GLU A 629 -6.65 24.50 7.29
CA GLU A 629 -7.98 25.07 7.17
C GLU A 629 -8.92 24.61 8.28
N PHE A 630 -8.88 23.34 8.65
CA PHE A 630 -9.87 22.73 9.53
C PHE A 630 -9.31 22.22 10.87
N GLY A 631 -7.98 22.18 11.00
CA GLY A 631 -7.36 21.59 12.18
C GLY A 631 -7.11 20.10 12.01
N ALA A 632 -6.09 19.60 12.71
CA ALA A 632 -5.72 18.20 12.62
C ALA A 632 -6.81 17.29 13.21
N ASP A 633 -7.45 17.73 14.29
CA ASP A 633 -8.46 16.90 14.95
C ASP A 633 -9.63 16.57 14.03
N ALA A 634 -10.07 17.55 13.22
CA ALA A 634 -11.18 17.33 12.29
C ALA A 634 -10.82 16.28 11.24
N LEU A 635 -9.61 16.37 10.69
CA LEU A 635 -9.16 15.38 9.72
C LEU A 635 -9.05 14.00 10.37
N ARG A 636 -8.45 13.92 11.54
CA ARG A 636 -8.26 12.65 12.23
C ARG A 636 -9.60 12.00 12.55
N PHE A 637 -10.56 12.78 13.05
CA PHE A 637 -11.88 12.22 13.36
C PHE A 637 -12.57 11.73 12.10
N THR A 638 -12.48 12.51 11.01
CA THR A 638 -13.07 12.09 9.73
C THR A 638 -12.51 10.76 9.29
N MET A 639 -11.20 10.62 9.30
CA MET A 639 -10.56 9.40 8.86
C MET A 639 -10.92 8.21 9.74
N THR A 640 -10.92 8.41 11.05
CA THR A 640 -11.27 7.34 11.97
C THR A 640 -12.73 6.89 11.77
N GLN A 641 -13.62 7.87 11.62
CA GLN A 641 -15.05 7.60 11.46
C GLN A 641 -15.34 6.88 10.14
N MET A 642 -14.54 7.13 9.11
CA MET A 642 -14.74 6.50 7.81
C MET A 642 -14.00 5.17 7.66
N ALA A 643 -13.19 4.79 8.64
CA ALA A 643 -12.37 3.58 8.55
C ALA A 643 -13.20 2.34 8.85
N ALA A 644 -13.67 1.68 7.81
CA ALA A 644 -14.41 0.43 7.92
C ALA A 644 -13.54 -0.72 7.43
N ILE A 645 -13.86 -1.92 7.85
CA ILE A 645 -13.13 -3.11 7.40
C ILE A 645 -13.53 -3.38 5.95
N GLY A 646 -12.55 -3.27 5.05
CA GLY A 646 -12.79 -3.46 3.62
C GLY A 646 -13.36 -2.22 2.95
N GLY A 647 -13.46 -2.27 1.64
CA GLY A 647 -14.06 -1.19 0.85
C GLY A 647 -13.09 -0.09 0.47
N VAL A 648 -13.66 1.06 0.15
CA VAL A 648 -12.92 2.24 -0.31
C VAL A 648 -13.38 3.43 0.52
N LEU A 649 -12.43 4.29 0.88
CA LEU A 649 -12.71 5.52 1.62
C LEU A 649 -12.73 6.69 0.64
N LYS A 650 -13.88 7.34 0.52
CA LYS A 650 -14.03 8.53 -0.33
C LYS A 650 -14.00 9.76 0.57
N LEU A 651 -12.89 10.47 0.56
CA LEU A 651 -12.70 11.60 1.47
C LEU A 651 -13.51 12.82 1.01
N SER A 652 -14.22 13.42 1.96
CA SER A 652 -15.13 14.52 1.68
C SER A 652 -14.81 15.74 2.57
N VAL A 653 -14.65 16.90 1.95
CA VAL A 653 -14.42 18.15 2.69
C VAL A 653 -15.63 18.50 3.56
N ASP A 654 -16.84 18.21 3.10
CA ASP A 654 -18.03 18.48 3.91
C ASP A 654 -18.04 17.67 5.19
N ARG A 655 -17.58 16.43 5.16
CA ARG A 655 -17.47 15.62 6.38
C ARG A 655 -16.45 16.22 7.33
N ILE A 656 -15.34 16.70 6.80
CA ILE A 656 -14.30 17.29 7.63
C ILE A 656 -14.85 18.54 8.34
N LYS A 657 -15.61 19.36 7.61
CA LYS A 657 -16.28 20.52 8.22
C LYS A 657 -17.22 20.09 9.34
N GLY A 658 -17.96 19.02 9.13
CA GLY A 658 -18.88 18.49 10.14
C GLY A 658 -18.15 18.11 11.42
N TYR A 659 -17.01 17.50 11.30
CA TYR A 659 -16.27 17.10 12.49
C TYR A 659 -15.49 18.25 13.11
N ARG A 660 -15.15 19.29 12.33
CA ARG A 660 -14.69 20.53 12.95
C ARG A 660 -15.78 21.12 13.84
N ASN A 661 -17.03 21.09 13.36
CA ASN A 661 -18.16 21.56 14.15
C ASN A 661 -18.38 20.73 15.40
N PHE A 662 -18.07 19.43 15.33
CA PHE A 662 -18.09 18.56 16.52
C PHE A 662 -17.11 19.08 17.57
N GLY A 663 -15.90 19.42 17.13
CA GLY A 663 -14.93 20.02 18.06
C GLY A 663 -15.42 21.33 18.65
N THR A 664 -16.05 22.16 17.85
CA THR A 664 -16.61 23.44 18.32
C THR A 664 -17.69 23.17 19.39
N LYS A 665 -18.51 22.15 19.16
CA LYS A 665 -19.56 21.83 20.14
C LYS A 665 -18.95 21.37 21.46
N LEU A 666 -17.92 20.53 21.39
CA LEU A 666 -17.22 20.12 22.62
C LEU A 666 -16.62 21.32 23.35
N TRP A 667 -15.99 22.21 22.60
CA TRP A 667 -15.41 23.42 23.19
C TRP A 667 -16.47 24.25 23.90
N ASN A 668 -17.61 24.45 23.27
CA ASN A 668 -18.70 25.24 23.85
C ASN A 668 -19.29 24.57 25.09
N ALA A 669 -19.38 23.25 25.09
CA ALA A 669 -19.84 22.54 26.29
C ALA A 669 -18.88 22.74 27.46
N ALA A 670 -17.56 22.74 27.17
CA ALA A 670 -16.56 23.01 28.18
C ALA A 670 -16.67 24.43 28.72
N ARG A 671 -16.93 25.40 27.83
CA ARG A 671 -17.12 26.79 28.25
C ARG A 671 -18.35 26.92 29.16
N PHE A 672 -19.44 26.26 28.81
CA PHE A 672 -20.64 26.23 29.65
C PHE A 672 -20.31 25.66 31.04
N ALA A 673 -19.55 24.55 31.06
CA ALA A 673 -19.16 23.93 32.29
C ALA A 673 -18.29 24.89 33.13
N GLU A 674 -17.35 25.56 32.49
CA GLU A 674 -16.48 26.51 33.18
C GLU A 674 -17.28 27.65 33.82
N MET A 675 -18.26 28.19 33.06
CA MET A 675 -19.11 29.26 33.58
C MET A 675 -19.92 28.85 34.79
N ASN A 676 -20.19 27.55 34.90
CA ASN A 676 -20.99 27.01 36.00
C ASN A 676 -20.14 26.34 37.09
N HIS A 677 -18.85 26.55 37.06
CA HIS A 677 -17.89 25.97 38.01
C HIS A 677 -17.95 24.46 38.02
N ALA A 678 -18.15 23.91 36.86
CA ALA A 678 -18.32 22.45 36.66
C ALA A 678 -17.28 21.91 35.69
N PHE A 679 -16.08 22.49 35.65
CA PHE A 679 -15.05 22.15 34.71
C PHE A 679 -13.77 21.72 35.44
N GLY A 680 -13.23 20.58 35.08
CA GLY A 680 -12.03 20.04 35.72
C GLY A 680 -12.37 19.17 36.92
N GLY A 681 -12.51 17.87 36.71
CA GLY A 681 -12.81 16.92 37.74
C GLY A 681 -11.62 16.55 38.58
N ASP A 682 -11.84 15.93 39.72
CA ASP A 682 -10.79 15.46 40.63
C ASP A 682 -10.48 13.95 40.44
N GLY A 683 -11.04 13.35 39.41
CA GLY A 683 -10.79 11.94 39.10
C GLY A 683 -11.72 10.98 39.82
N ARG A 684 -12.52 11.45 40.77
CA ARG A 684 -13.42 10.58 41.49
C ARG A 684 -14.78 10.50 40.79
N ILE A 685 -15.37 9.30 40.81
CA ILE A 685 -16.71 9.10 40.23
C ILE A 685 -17.70 9.73 41.20
N PRO A 686 -18.54 10.65 40.73
CA PRO A 686 -19.46 11.31 41.64
C PRO A 686 -20.51 10.33 42.22
N ALA A 687 -20.87 10.59 43.49
CA ALA A 687 -21.93 9.85 44.15
C ALA A 687 -23.26 10.59 43.88
N ALA A 688 -23.93 10.20 42.81
CA ALA A 688 -25.10 10.96 42.33
C ALA A 688 -26.42 10.46 42.92
N GLN A 689 -27.26 11.42 43.29
CA GLN A 689 -28.65 11.14 43.72
C GLN A 689 -29.64 11.52 42.62
N ALA A 690 -29.40 12.62 41.92
CA ALA A 690 -30.33 13.09 40.88
C ALA A 690 -30.36 12.11 39.70
N THR A 691 -31.58 11.85 39.24
CA THR A 691 -31.76 10.90 38.11
C THR A 691 -30.96 11.26 36.89
N VAL A 692 -30.93 12.56 36.53
CA VAL A 692 -30.17 13.02 35.36
C VAL A 692 -28.69 12.69 35.52
N ASN A 693 -28.14 12.92 36.70
CA ASN A 693 -26.73 12.67 36.95
C ASN A 693 -26.43 11.16 36.94
N ARG A 694 -27.30 10.36 37.56
CA ARG A 694 -27.10 8.90 37.52
C ARG A 694 -27.18 8.38 36.13
N TRP A 695 -28.07 8.94 35.30
CA TRP A 695 -28.20 8.53 33.91
C TRP A 695 -26.92 8.78 33.10
N ILE A 696 -26.39 10.00 33.21
CA ILE A 696 -25.22 10.32 32.35
C ILE A 696 -23.98 9.56 32.79
N ILE A 697 -23.87 9.27 34.08
CA ILE A 697 -22.76 8.45 34.60
C ILE A 697 -22.87 7.04 33.98
N GLY A 698 -24.06 6.47 33.93
CA GLY A 698 -24.25 5.18 33.32
C GLY A 698 -23.99 5.18 31.81
N GLU A 699 -24.44 6.25 31.14
CA GLU A 699 -24.17 6.38 29.69
C GLU A 699 -22.68 6.47 29.40
N THR A 700 -21.94 7.13 30.27
CA THR A 700 -20.48 7.20 30.14
C THR A 700 -19.86 5.81 30.22
N ALA A 701 -20.33 4.99 31.17
CA ALA A 701 -19.83 3.63 31.31
C ALA A 701 -20.15 2.78 30.07
N LYS A 702 -21.33 2.96 29.50
CA LYS A 702 -21.71 2.22 28.30
C LYS A 702 -20.79 2.55 27.12
N VAL A 703 -20.52 3.85 26.91
CA VAL A 703 -19.69 4.23 25.76
C VAL A 703 -18.26 3.78 25.97
N ARG A 704 -17.75 3.82 27.22
CA ARG A 704 -16.40 3.32 27.46
C ARG A 704 -16.26 1.86 27.05
N GLU A 705 -17.23 1.01 27.40
CA GLU A 705 -17.17 -0.38 27.01
C GLU A 705 -17.28 -0.55 25.50
N GLU A 706 -18.13 0.25 24.87
CA GLU A 706 -18.32 0.22 23.41
C GLU A 706 -17.03 0.60 22.68
N VAL A 707 -16.35 1.65 23.15
CA VAL A 707 -15.12 2.13 22.53
C VAL A 707 -14.02 1.08 22.68
N ASP A 708 -13.86 0.53 23.89
CA ASP A 708 -12.84 -0.49 24.10
C ASP A 708 -13.07 -1.72 23.25
N ALA A 709 -14.31 -2.20 23.14
CA ALA A 709 -14.61 -3.36 22.33
C ALA A 709 -14.32 -3.08 20.85
N ALA A 710 -14.68 -1.88 20.38
CA ALA A 710 -14.47 -1.53 18.98
C ALA A 710 -12.98 -1.43 18.66
N LEU A 711 -12.20 -0.77 19.51
CA LEU A 711 -10.77 -0.62 19.25
C LEU A 711 -10.04 -1.96 19.36
N ALA A 712 -10.45 -2.81 20.29
CA ALA A 712 -9.85 -4.14 20.42
C ALA A 712 -10.09 -4.99 19.17
N ALA A 713 -11.19 -4.74 18.46
CA ALA A 713 -11.55 -5.47 17.26
C ALA A 713 -11.17 -4.71 15.97
N TYR A 714 -10.44 -3.64 16.08
CA TYR A 714 -10.03 -2.79 14.94
C TYR A 714 -11.22 -2.20 14.19
N ARG A 715 -12.34 -2.01 14.88
CA ARG A 715 -13.49 -1.34 14.30
C ARG A 715 -13.43 0.15 14.63
N PHE A 716 -12.53 0.84 13.94
CA PHE A 716 -12.25 2.24 14.21
C PHE A 716 -13.48 3.12 14.02
N ASN A 717 -14.24 2.89 12.95
CA ASN A 717 -15.43 3.68 12.69
C ASN A 717 -16.47 3.52 13.79
N ASP A 718 -16.61 2.33 14.34
CA ASP A 718 -17.56 2.10 15.44
C ASP A 718 -17.15 2.87 16.69
N ALA A 719 -15.84 2.89 16.99
CA ALA A 719 -15.36 3.64 18.16
C ALA A 719 -15.62 5.13 17.99
N ALA A 720 -15.30 5.68 16.80
CA ALA A 720 -15.53 7.09 16.55
C ALA A 720 -17.01 7.43 16.59
N ASN A 721 -17.85 6.59 15.99
CA ASN A 721 -19.29 6.85 15.98
C ASN A 721 -19.90 6.78 17.39
N ALA A 722 -19.47 5.81 18.19
CA ALA A 722 -19.95 5.70 19.57
C ALA A 722 -19.63 6.98 20.35
N LEU A 723 -18.42 7.51 20.19
CA LEU A 723 -18.03 8.75 20.84
C LEU A 723 -18.81 9.94 20.30
N TYR A 724 -19.01 9.98 18.99
CA TYR A 724 -19.77 11.08 18.40
C TYR A 724 -21.20 11.13 18.96
N VAL A 725 -21.87 9.98 18.98
CA VAL A 725 -23.25 9.89 19.48
C VAL A 725 -23.30 10.26 20.97
N PHE A 726 -22.35 9.77 21.75
CA PHE A 726 -22.33 10.07 23.18
C PHE A 726 -22.03 11.54 23.45
N VAL A 727 -20.94 12.06 22.89
CA VAL A 727 -20.49 13.42 23.22
C VAL A 727 -21.44 14.45 22.64
N TRP A 728 -21.72 14.39 21.36
CA TRP A 728 -22.59 15.37 20.73
C TRP A 728 -24.03 15.21 21.20
N GLY A 729 -24.54 13.99 21.14
CA GLY A 729 -25.94 13.73 21.41
C GLY A 729 -26.28 13.71 22.89
N LYS A 730 -25.67 12.81 23.63
CA LYS A 730 -26.07 12.61 25.01
C LYS A 730 -25.54 13.69 25.96
N VAL A 731 -24.27 14.05 25.81
CA VAL A 731 -23.68 15.06 26.70
C VAL A 731 -24.10 16.45 26.28
N CYS A 732 -23.80 16.86 25.05
CA CYS A 732 -24.02 18.25 24.64
C CYS A 732 -25.49 18.58 24.43
N ASP A 733 -26.20 17.71 23.70
CA ASP A 733 -27.61 18.00 23.37
C ASP A 733 -28.54 17.77 24.54
N TRP A 734 -28.32 16.74 25.33
CA TRP A 734 -29.26 16.38 26.39
C TRP A 734 -28.77 16.73 27.77
N TYR A 735 -27.59 16.23 28.16
CA TYR A 735 -27.18 16.42 29.55
C TYR A 735 -26.93 17.88 29.90
N VAL A 736 -26.34 18.64 28.99
CA VAL A 736 -26.12 20.08 29.23
C VAL A 736 -27.48 20.77 29.47
N GLU A 737 -28.49 20.46 28.65
CA GLU A 737 -29.79 21.09 28.81
C GLU A 737 -30.48 20.60 30.08
N PHE A 738 -30.42 19.30 30.36
CA PHE A 738 -31.01 18.76 31.59
C PHE A 738 -30.36 19.30 32.85
N SER A 739 -29.09 19.63 32.78
CA SER A 739 -28.34 20.11 33.97
C SER A 739 -28.68 21.56 34.31
N LYS A 740 -29.19 22.35 33.37
CA LYS A 740 -29.38 23.77 33.61
C LYS A 740 -30.29 24.05 34.81
N PRO A 741 -31.47 23.43 34.94
CA PRO A 741 -32.26 23.67 36.15
C PRO A 741 -31.56 23.22 37.42
N LEU A 742 -30.76 22.15 37.34
CA LEU A 742 -30.08 21.65 38.57
C LEU A 742 -28.96 22.61 39.00
N LEU A 743 -28.31 23.22 38.01
CA LEU A 743 -27.19 24.17 38.29
C LEU A 743 -27.71 25.52 38.75
N SER A 744 -28.89 25.93 38.32
CA SER A 744 -29.47 27.22 38.67
C SER A 744 -30.43 27.16 39.82
N GLY A 745 -30.79 25.95 40.28
CA GLY A 745 -31.74 25.77 41.35
C GLY A 745 -31.21 26.15 42.73
N GLU A 746 -32.11 26.14 43.69
CA GLU A 746 -31.76 26.57 45.03
C GLU A 746 -31.22 25.47 45.93
N ASP A 747 -31.35 24.20 45.50
CA ASP A 747 -30.84 23.05 46.28
C ASP A 747 -29.33 22.99 46.10
N ALA A 748 -28.61 23.43 47.13
CA ALA A 748 -27.14 23.50 47.05
C ALA A 748 -26.51 22.12 46.90
N ALA A 749 -27.09 21.08 47.47
CA ALA A 749 -26.53 19.75 47.38
C ALA A 749 -26.64 19.21 45.92
N THR A 750 -27.81 19.43 45.29
CA THR A 750 -28.00 19.03 43.93
C THR A 750 -27.12 19.82 43.00
N LYS A 751 -26.96 21.11 43.23
CA LYS A 751 -26.06 21.94 42.42
C LYS A 751 -24.63 21.45 42.50
N ALA A 752 -24.13 21.19 43.73
CA ALA A 752 -22.78 20.71 43.93
C ALA A 752 -22.56 19.35 43.26
N GLU A 753 -23.56 18.45 43.39
CA GLU A 753 -23.48 17.13 42.73
C GLU A 753 -23.43 17.28 41.24
N THR A 754 -24.22 18.19 40.68
CA THR A 754 -24.26 18.37 39.21
C THR A 754 -22.97 18.99 38.70
N GLN A 755 -22.40 19.94 39.48
CA GLN A 755 -21.10 20.48 39.10
C GLN A 755 -20.04 19.39 39.08
N ALA A 756 -20.02 18.51 40.07
CA ALA A 756 -19.06 17.42 40.14
C ALA A 756 -19.28 16.40 39.00
N THR A 757 -20.56 16.11 38.74
CA THR A 757 -20.89 15.15 37.65
C THR A 757 -20.51 15.68 36.32
N MET A 758 -20.84 16.94 36.02
CA MET A 758 -20.49 17.53 34.72
C MET A 758 -18.99 17.59 34.53
N ALA A 759 -18.25 17.99 35.57
CA ALA A 759 -16.79 18.02 35.47
C ALA A 759 -16.22 16.65 35.20
N TRP A 760 -16.76 15.63 35.89
CA TRP A 760 -16.31 14.25 35.65
C TRP A 760 -16.67 13.77 34.22
N VAL A 761 -17.89 14.03 33.77
CA VAL A 761 -18.32 13.58 32.45
C VAL A 761 -17.48 14.21 31.33
N ILE A 762 -17.24 15.52 31.48
CA ILE A 762 -16.39 16.19 30.45
C ILE A 762 -14.98 15.63 30.50
N ASP A 763 -14.41 15.38 31.66
CA ASP A 763 -13.11 14.73 31.75
C ASP A 763 -13.13 13.35 31.05
N GLN A 764 -14.20 12.58 31.21
CA GLN A 764 -14.30 11.28 30.55
C GLN A 764 -14.37 11.45 29.03
N CYS A 765 -15.12 12.45 28.59
CA CYS A 765 -15.14 12.76 27.15
C CYS A 765 -13.75 13.07 26.62
N LEU A 766 -13.01 13.89 27.35
CA LEU A 766 -11.66 14.26 26.92
C LEU A 766 -10.73 13.04 26.89
N LEU A 767 -10.82 12.20 27.92
CA LEU A 767 -9.99 10.98 27.96
C LEU A 767 -10.30 10.06 26.79
N MET A 768 -11.58 9.80 26.54
CA MET A 768 -11.92 8.83 25.50
C MET A 768 -11.77 9.38 24.09
N LEU A 769 -11.92 10.68 23.89
CA LEU A 769 -11.69 11.29 22.58
C LEU A 769 -10.22 11.50 22.25
N HIS A 770 -9.36 11.55 23.27
CA HIS A 770 -7.97 11.94 23.05
C HIS A 770 -7.27 11.13 21.98
N PRO A 771 -7.39 9.81 21.92
CA PRO A 771 -6.70 9.08 20.86
C PRO A 771 -7.06 9.53 19.44
N ILE A 772 -8.29 10.02 19.24
CA ILE A 772 -8.75 10.45 17.93
C ILE A 772 -8.51 11.95 17.73
N MET A 773 -8.80 12.77 18.75
CA MET A 773 -8.73 14.22 18.66
C MET A 773 -7.78 14.76 19.74
N PRO A 774 -6.47 14.54 19.57
CA PRO A 774 -5.56 14.79 20.68
C PRO A 774 -5.35 16.27 21.02
N PHE A 775 -5.50 17.18 20.04
CA PHE A 775 -5.12 18.56 20.27
C PHE A 775 -6.16 19.30 21.08
N ILE A 776 -7.41 19.30 20.65
CA ILE A 776 -8.45 20.03 21.36
C ILE A 776 -8.66 19.42 22.76
N THR A 777 -8.55 18.09 22.85
CA THR A 777 -8.74 17.46 24.16
C THR A 777 -7.61 17.78 25.12
N GLU A 778 -6.39 17.80 24.64
CA GLU A 778 -5.26 18.18 25.50
C GLU A 778 -5.39 19.63 25.97
N GLU A 779 -5.79 20.51 25.06
CA GLU A 779 -5.96 21.93 25.40
C GLU A 779 -7.02 22.10 26.48
N LEU A 780 -8.17 21.46 26.31
CA LEU A 780 -9.23 21.56 27.32
C LEU A 780 -8.82 20.96 28.65
N TRP A 781 -8.12 19.83 28.62
CA TRP A 781 -7.67 19.16 29.83
C TRP A 781 -6.75 20.08 30.64
N GLY A 782 -5.78 20.72 29.97
CA GLY A 782 -4.85 21.59 30.63
C GLY A 782 -5.45 22.91 31.08
N SER A 783 -6.52 23.36 30.42
CA SER A 783 -7.19 24.63 30.78
C SER A 783 -8.11 24.51 31.95
N SER A 784 -8.42 23.29 32.39
CA SER A 784 -9.41 23.07 33.46
C SER A 784 -8.81 23.21 34.86
N GLY A 785 -7.53 23.51 34.97
CA GLY A 785 -6.87 23.69 36.27
C GLY A 785 -5.59 22.88 36.32
N ALA A 786 -5.04 22.76 37.54
CA ALA A 786 -3.81 22.01 37.74
C ALA A 786 -4.07 20.51 37.54
N ARG A 787 -3.24 19.87 36.73
CA ARG A 787 -3.33 18.45 36.43
C ARG A 787 -2.05 17.76 36.86
N ASP A 788 -2.18 16.54 37.37
CA ASP A 788 -1.00 15.74 37.71
C ASP A 788 -0.23 15.32 36.49
N LYS A 789 -0.94 15.04 35.39
CA LYS A 789 -0.34 14.63 34.12
C LYS A 789 -1.05 15.28 32.96
N MET A 790 -0.33 15.40 31.84
CA MET A 790 -0.96 15.78 30.59
C MET A 790 -1.95 14.69 30.15
N LEU A 791 -2.94 15.06 29.37
CA LEU A 791 -3.96 14.12 28.92
C LEU A 791 -3.37 12.96 28.11
N VAL A 792 -2.29 13.21 27.38
CA VAL A 792 -1.64 12.15 26.60
C VAL A 792 -1.25 10.96 27.48
N HIS A 793 -1.05 11.19 28.78
CA HIS A 793 -0.80 10.15 29.77
C HIS A 793 -1.97 10.00 30.74
N GLY A 794 -3.14 10.54 30.42
CA GLY A 794 -4.29 10.44 31.27
C GLY A 794 -4.69 8.98 31.50
N ASP A 795 -5.28 8.71 32.64
CA ASP A 795 -5.67 7.35 32.99
C ASP A 795 -6.93 6.93 32.24
N TRP A 796 -6.78 6.00 31.33
CA TRP A 796 -7.93 5.50 30.55
C TRP A 796 -8.96 4.89 31.51
N PRO A 797 -10.25 5.21 31.31
CA PRO A 797 -11.29 4.70 32.20
C PRO A 797 -11.39 3.20 32.25
N THR A 798 -11.63 2.67 33.44
CA THR A 798 -11.77 1.22 33.66
C THR A 798 -13.10 0.82 34.26
N TYR A 799 -13.97 1.76 34.62
CA TYR A 799 -15.30 1.45 35.17
C TYR A 799 -16.14 0.72 34.12
N GLY A 800 -17.13 0.01 34.59
CA GLY A 800 -18.00 -0.77 33.70
C GLY A 800 -19.48 -0.70 34.13
N ALA A 801 -20.17 -1.81 33.91
CA ALA A 801 -21.61 -1.90 34.10
C ALA A 801 -22.06 -1.56 35.53
N GLU A 802 -21.14 -1.58 36.48
CA GLU A 802 -21.52 -1.24 37.88
C GLU A 802 -21.99 0.20 38.00
N LEU A 803 -21.69 1.06 37.05
CA LEU A 803 -22.15 2.45 37.06
C LEU A 803 -23.51 2.64 36.39
N ILE A 804 -24.04 1.62 35.77
CA ILE A 804 -25.30 1.74 35.03
C ILE A 804 -26.44 1.64 35.99
N ASP A 805 -27.36 2.62 35.97
CA ASP A 805 -28.57 2.65 36.78
C ASP A 805 -29.76 2.40 35.87
N ALA A 806 -30.31 1.19 35.91
CA ALA A 806 -31.35 0.80 34.96
C ALA A 806 -32.62 1.68 35.14
N GLU A 807 -32.96 2.09 36.36
CA GLU A 807 -34.13 2.92 36.56
C GLU A 807 -33.91 4.31 35.98
N ALA A 808 -32.71 4.90 36.19
CA ALA A 808 -32.40 6.22 35.61
C ALA A 808 -32.40 6.14 34.10
N ASP A 809 -31.80 5.07 33.52
CA ASP A 809 -31.81 4.88 32.09
C ASP A 809 -33.23 4.83 31.52
N ARG A 810 -34.09 4.05 32.14
CA ARG A 810 -35.47 3.91 31.69
C ARG A 810 -36.17 5.26 31.71
N GLU A 811 -36.06 5.98 32.83
CA GLU A 811 -36.74 7.24 32.99
C GLU A 811 -36.24 8.30 32.00
N MET A 812 -34.91 8.46 31.87
CA MET A 812 -34.39 9.50 31.03
C MET A 812 -34.54 9.16 29.56
N ASN A 813 -34.49 7.88 29.19
CA ASN A 813 -34.76 7.50 27.81
C ASN A 813 -36.21 7.74 27.45
N TRP A 814 -37.11 7.53 28.41
CA TRP A 814 -38.53 7.87 28.20
C TRP A 814 -38.69 9.38 27.99
N VAL A 815 -38.03 10.19 28.83
CA VAL A 815 -38.07 11.65 28.69
C VAL A 815 -37.55 12.09 27.32
N ILE A 816 -36.39 11.55 26.93
CA ILE A 816 -35.76 11.91 25.65
C ILE A 816 -36.69 11.50 24.52
N GLY A 817 -37.24 10.28 24.57
CA GLY A 817 -38.13 9.80 23.54
C GLY A 817 -39.36 10.67 23.39
N LEU A 818 -39.94 11.08 24.51
CA LEU A 818 -41.12 11.94 24.48
C LEU A 818 -40.77 13.30 23.85
N ILE A 819 -39.66 13.91 24.27
CA ILE A 819 -39.28 15.21 23.77
C ILE A 819 -39.02 15.11 22.25
N ASP A 820 -38.31 14.05 21.82
CA ASP A 820 -38.04 13.86 20.40
C ASP A 820 -39.32 13.66 19.60
N ASP A 821 -40.25 12.85 20.12
CA ASP A 821 -41.52 12.61 19.44
C ASP A 821 -42.32 13.91 19.28
N VAL A 822 -42.34 14.74 20.32
CA VAL A 822 -43.05 16.01 20.25
C VAL A 822 -42.37 16.94 19.26
N ARG A 823 -41.05 17.02 19.31
CA ARG A 823 -40.31 17.87 18.36
C ARG A 823 -40.53 17.44 16.92
N SER A 824 -40.54 16.12 16.69
CA SER A 824 -40.76 15.57 15.36
C SER A 824 -42.18 15.90 14.87
N ALA A 825 -43.18 15.73 15.75
CA ALA A 825 -44.56 16.04 15.39
C ALA A 825 -44.75 17.53 15.09
N ARG A 826 -44.09 18.38 15.87
CA ARG A 826 -44.17 19.82 15.67
C ARG A 826 -43.59 20.19 14.30
N GLN A 827 -42.44 19.58 13.93
CA GLN A 827 -41.84 19.84 12.65
C GLN A 827 -42.73 19.38 11.51
N GLN A 828 -43.30 18.20 11.61
CA GLN A 828 -44.18 17.65 10.57
C GLN A 828 -45.43 18.51 10.38
N MET A 829 -45.93 19.06 11.50
CA MET A 829 -47.14 19.90 11.46
C MET A 829 -46.82 21.37 11.24
N HIS A 830 -45.54 21.72 11.02
CA HIS A 830 -45.13 23.10 10.79
C HIS A 830 -45.50 24.05 11.89
N VAL A 831 -45.44 23.60 13.13
CA VAL A 831 -45.72 24.43 14.30
C VAL A 831 -44.58 25.45 14.46
N PRO A 832 -44.86 26.78 14.62
CA PRO A 832 -43.82 27.75 14.85
C PRO A 832 -42.98 27.41 16.09
N ALA A 833 -41.68 27.66 16.02
CA ALA A 833 -40.75 27.25 17.07
C ALA A 833 -41.06 27.86 18.43
N GLY A 834 -41.57 29.10 18.46
CA GLY A 834 -41.88 29.78 19.72
C GLY A 834 -43.22 29.45 20.34
N LEU A 835 -44.08 28.71 19.62
CA LEU A 835 -45.42 28.41 20.10
C LEU A 835 -45.37 27.21 21.08
N LYS A 836 -45.99 27.39 22.25
CA LYS A 836 -46.15 26.31 23.20
C LYS A 836 -47.50 25.64 22.96
N ILE A 837 -47.49 24.33 22.90
CA ILE A 837 -48.70 23.57 22.57
C ILE A 837 -49.30 22.96 23.82
N GLN A 838 -50.59 22.64 23.71
CA GLN A 838 -51.25 21.81 24.69
C GLN A 838 -51.21 20.38 24.21
N MET A 839 -50.88 19.46 25.10
CA MET A 839 -50.68 18.06 24.76
C MET A 839 -51.69 17.20 25.50
N LEU A 840 -52.25 16.23 24.80
CA LEU A 840 -53.10 15.23 25.39
C LEU A 840 -52.40 13.86 25.35
N VAL A 841 -52.56 13.09 26.39
CA VAL A 841 -51.98 11.75 26.47
C VAL A 841 -53.06 10.76 26.87
N SER A 842 -53.00 9.56 26.29
CA SER A 842 -53.93 8.49 26.55
C SER A 842 -53.17 7.18 26.77
N GLY A 843 -53.55 6.40 27.75
CA GLY A 843 -53.02 5.07 27.93
C GLY A 843 -51.61 4.95 28.44
N TRP A 844 -51.11 5.96 29.14
CA TRP A 844 -49.74 5.84 29.65
C TRP A 844 -49.67 5.01 30.92
N ASP A 845 -48.57 4.35 31.14
CA ASP A 845 -48.40 3.44 32.28
C ASP A 845 -47.86 4.20 33.51
N ASP A 846 -47.76 3.48 34.63
CA ASP A 846 -47.28 4.08 35.87
C ASP A 846 -45.84 4.59 35.76
N PRO A 847 -44.88 3.86 35.16
CA PRO A 847 -43.55 4.44 34.98
C PRO A 847 -43.57 5.73 34.15
N GLY A 848 -44.40 5.81 33.09
CA GLY A 848 -44.54 7.01 32.30
C GLY A 848 -45.12 8.17 33.11
N LYS A 849 -46.12 7.92 33.90
CA LYS A 849 -46.71 8.95 34.78
C LYS A 849 -45.67 9.47 35.75
N GLY A 850 -44.90 8.58 36.35
CA GLY A 850 -43.85 8.98 37.31
C GLY A 850 -42.76 9.77 36.64
N ALA A 851 -42.33 9.35 35.44
CA ALA A 851 -41.30 10.07 34.72
C ALA A 851 -41.76 11.48 34.35
N TRP A 852 -43.00 11.60 33.88
CA TRP A 852 -43.55 12.92 33.59
C TRP A 852 -43.57 13.79 34.84
N ALA A 853 -44.09 13.24 35.94
CA ALA A 853 -44.25 14.01 37.18
C ALA A 853 -42.90 14.55 37.68
N ARG A 854 -41.86 13.73 37.59
CA ARG A 854 -40.52 14.14 38.05
C ARG A 854 -39.82 15.09 37.11
N ASN A 855 -40.20 15.08 35.84
CA ASN A 855 -39.48 15.84 34.82
C ASN A 855 -40.38 16.87 34.10
N GLU A 856 -41.53 17.17 34.65
CA GLU A 856 -42.54 17.96 33.94
C GLU A 856 -42.01 19.30 33.43
N ALA A 857 -41.31 20.05 34.32
CA ALA A 857 -40.81 21.38 33.95
C ALA A 857 -39.81 21.27 32.82
N LEU A 858 -38.94 20.27 32.87
CA LEU A 858 -37.89 20.06 31.86
C LEU A 858 -38.52 19.71 30.50
N ILE A 859 -39.47 18.78 30.51
CA ILE A 859 -40.13 18.36 29.27
C ILE A 859 -40.88 19.52 28.64
N LYS A 860 -41.62 20.27 29.45
CA LYS A 860 -42.37 21.43 28.96
C LYS A 860 -41.45 22.43 28.28
N LYS A 861 -40.29 22.69 28.91
CA LYS A 861 -39.33 23.65 28.36
C LYS A 861 -38.74 23.16 27.05
N LEU A 862 -38.27 21.94 27.04
CA LEU A 862 -37.51 21.44 25.89
C LEU A 862 -38.39 21.05 24.72
N ALA A 863 -39.62 20.55 25.00
CA ALA A 863 -40.58 20.19 23.95
C ALA A 863 -41.48 21.33 23.58
N ARG A 864 -41.43 22.43 24.30
CA ARG A 864 -42.30 23.59 24.11
C ARG A 864 -43.76 23.21 24.21
N VAL A 865 -44.05 22.61 25.35
CA VAL A 865 -45.41 22.16 25.73
C VAL A 865 -45.86 23.05 26.87
N GLU A 866 -47.07 23.59 26.77
CA GLU A 866 -47.63 24.40 27.83
C GLU A 866 -48.29 23.54 28.90
N SER A 867 -49.00 22.50 28.47
CA SER A 867 -49.72 21.65 29.41
C SER A 867 -49.85 20.24 28.87
N LEU A 868 -49.99 19.27 29.78
CA LEU A 868 -50.28 17.88 29.42
C LEU A 868 -51.51 17.46 30.26
N ASN A 869 -52.50 16.91 29.56
CA ASN A 869 -53.71 16.41 30.21
C ASN A 869 -53.98 14.98 29.78
N GLU A 870 -54.22 14.09 30.75
CA GLU A 870 -54.56 12.70 30.44
C GLU A 870 -56.03 12.66 30.04
N VAL A 871 -56.30 11.92 28.95
CA VAL A 871 -57.66 11.69 28.49
C VAL A 871 -57.85 10.21 28.22
N ASP A 872 -59.12 9.73 28.28
CA ASP A 872 -59.41 8.35 27.99
C ASP A 872 -59.37 8.06 26.50
N ALA A 873 -59.74 9.03 25.68
CA ALA A 873 -59.68 8.92 24.24
C ALA A 873 -59.47 10.32 23.64
N PHE A 874 -58.75 10.35 22.50
CA PHE A 874 -58.47 11.62 21.86
C PHE A 874 -59.73 12.20 21.22
N PRO A 875 -59.92 13.52 21.23
CA PRO A 875 -61.03 14.13 20.55
C PRO A 875 -60.95 13.85 19.05
N LYS A 876 -62.14 13.78 18.43
CA LYS A 876 -62.23 13.64 16.98
C LYS A 876 -62.01 14.99 16.33
N GLY A 877 -61.34 14.96 15.10
CA GLY A 877 -61.16 16.17 14.32
C GLY A 877 -59.75 16.69 14.19
#